data_3f6f8199e53111fb302e8ffb3740c1f7
#
_entry.id   3f6f8199e53111fb302e8ffb3740c1f7
#
_cell.length_a   1.000
_cell.length_b   1.000
_cell.length_c   1.000
_cell.angle_alpha   90.00
_cell.angle_beta   90.00
_cell.angle_gamma   90.00
#
_symmetry.space_group_name_H-M   'P 1'
#
loop_
_entity.id
_entity.type
_entity.pdbx_description
1 polymer ?
#
loop_
_entity_poly.entity_id
_entity_poly.type
_entity_poly.pdbx_seq_one_letter_code
_entity_poly.pdbx_strand_id
1 'polypeptide(L)'
;MNKFKSLSDSSTSESEDDYGKRKTNATYESWGGSKRTRSTDEEENQTELFIKMANSGANFKSPKKYSERSFSTDDTEDEITEPTSKKFKGGFKSPAKYIERELLTDQTDSDSEEKPSFSMKPAMTNMPSMDVLNGSYGVGMKLMEKMGYKTGKGLGKNEQGRVNIVEASKQRGRRGLGLTITGLEPSDTAWDASQEEIKIEETVSWMPDLDIKHLKLFQLREWMLEGKKKETISDETEFCDPEILKKVIDNKSVFDNLEPEEMRKARTKSNPFETIRGGIFLNRAAMKMANIDSRFDFMFTDPKDIYGQSAVDKNELLYFADVCAGPGGFSEYVLWRKKWECKGFGFTLKNQNDFKLEDFFAGPPETFEPYYGVDGDGNIYSARNLRSFQEFVLSNTENKGVHFMMADGGFSVEGRENEQEILSKQLYLCQFLCSLLILRPGGHFVCKLFDLFTPFSVGLIYLMCMAFEKICIFKPNTSRPANSERYIICKWLKDDSKDVADYMFEINEKLTKYLTTTSEKDIIEVVPLNILKENEDFYQYIVTSNDILGANQIVHLDKIRVFAKNVELHEERQSDLRKECLTLWKVPDQARAAPPRCDPDGVYKTLMRGENLSYITNSPQPLNPNCLRKLEKIHDFHCVVCGETKIPPSLFIGLGKSNIYQYDPNNSKWSKLEPVLELPANTLFYGELIQELKGEAKAQRRISALHIIDAIFLGGNDVRNFFYEKRIQLATKLAKAVSKPSRSDYVPLRVKQVWNLPRIEEIFDRLAMRVVKNSQVPRLCFDLGDGRHVIATGLLIFKTTADPWMTAFSKKSQQLYFFNTKKNVSQYHRLNECNANFKSCFSGRFLWSWERGVQLIEEQNIKCADSLVHGKTIVEFVRHQWHKMRH
;
A
#
# COMPACT_ATOMS: atom_id res chain seq x y z
N MET A 1 -11.05 46.45 32.90
CA MET A 1 -11.54 47.81 32.60
C MET A 1 -12.12 47.83 31.19
N ASN A 2 -13.40 47.94 31.14
CA ASN A 2 -14.29 48.63 30.18
C ASN A 2 -14.24 48.17 28.71
N LYS A 3 -15.32 47.48 28.23
CA LYS A 3 -16.66 47.97 27.81
C LYS A 3 -16.61 48.82 26.53
N PHE A 4 -17.40 48.60 25.46
CA PHE A 4 -18.84 48.42 25.32
C PHE A 4 -19.13 48.12 23.80
N LYS A 5 -20.07 47.23 23.51
CA LYS A 5 -21.48 47.35 23.01
C LYS A 5 -21.57 47.75 21.53
N SER A 6 -22.15 46.92 20.69
CA SER A 6 -23.56 46.56 20.37
C SER A 6 -24.35 47.62 19.63
N LEU A 7 -25.05 47.17 18.61
CA LEU A 7 -26.41 47.50 18.12
C LEU A 7 -26.46 47.20 16.61
N SER A 8 -27.18 46.21 16.14
CA SER A 8 -28.61 45.94 16.05
C SER A 8 -29.32 46.66 14.88
N ASP A 9 -30.01 45.81 14.13
CA ASP A 9 -31.30 45.99 13.44
C ASP A 9 -31.34 46.91 12.22
N SER A 10 -32.01 46.62 11.18
CA SER A 10 -33.26 45.95 10.87
C SER A 10 -33.58 46.10 9.37
N SER A 11 -34.12 45.10 8.81
CA SER A 11 -35.46 44.91 8.28
C SER A 11 -35.79 45.33 6.86
N THR A 12 -36.41 44.35 6.19
CA THR A 12 -37.54 44.39 5.24
C THR A 12 -37.33 45.06 3.88
N SER A 13 -37.80 44.56 2.79
CA SER A 13 -39.04 43.87 2.41
C SER A 13 -39.02 43.53 0.93
N GLU A 14 -39.65 42.38 0.62
CA GLU A 14 -40.53 42.09 -0.51
C GLU A 14 -40.50 42.87 -1.82
N SER A 15 -40.45 42.12 -2.94
CA SER A 15 -41.60 42.09 -3.87
C SER A 15 -41.35 41.06 -5.02
N GLU A 16 -42.41 40.31 -5.26
CA GLU A 16 -42.69 39.46 -6.40
C GLU A 16 -42.73 40.21 -7.71
N ASP A 17 -42.51 39.48 -8.83
CA ASP A 17 -43.38 39.32 -9.99
C ASP A 17 -42.67 38.54 -11.10
N ASP A 18 -43.14 37.48 -11.47
CA ASP A 18 -43.92 36.71 -12.44
C ASP A 18 -43.76 37.14 -13.93
N TYR A 19 -43.90 36.11 -14.80
CA TYR A 19 -43.99 35.95 -16.24
C TYR A 19 -42.75 35.30 -16.91
N GLY A 20 -42.83 34.18 -17.58
CA GLY A 20 -43.81 33.62 -18.45
C GLY A 20 -43.22 32.44 -19.24
N LYS A 21 -44.01 31.45 -19.40
CA LYS A 21 -43.80 30.23 -20.20
C LYS A 21 -43.56 30.52 -21.69
N ARG A 22 -42.63 29.78 -22.33
CA ARG A 22 -42.85 29.30 -23.71
C ARG A 22 -42.23 27.91 -23.92
N LYS A 23 -43.14 26.99 -24.25
CA LYS A 23 -42.86 25.68 -24.88
C LYS A 23 -42.58 25.92 -26.37
N THR A 24 -41.66 25.16 -26.95
CA THR A 24 -41.79 24.72 -28.34
C THR A 24 -41.23 23.29 -28.48
N ASN A 25 -42.11 22.46 -29.02
CA ASN A 25 -41.87 21.13 -29.56
C ASN A 25 -41.15 21.20 -30.91
N ALA A 26 -40.32 20.23 -31.25
CA ALA A 26 -40.17 19.67 -32.62
C ALA A 26 -39.44 18.34 -32.46
N THR A 27 -40.11 17.27 -32.59
CA THR A 27 -40.44 16.36 -33.70
C THR A 27 -39.25 15.55 -34.22
N TYR A 28 -39.46 14.24 -34.07
CA TYR A 28 -38.73 13.10 -34.65
C TYR A 28 -38.67 13.19 -36.19
N GLU A 29 -37.52 12.83 -36.75
CA GLU A 29 -37.51 12.12 -38.01
C GLU A 29 -36.45 11.02 -38.04
N SER A 30 -36.91 9.84 -38.36
CA SER A 30 -36.16 8.60 -38.60
C SER A 30 -35.64 8.57 -40.04
N TRP A 31 -34.42 8.14 -40.27
CA TRP A 31 -34.06 7.50 -41.54
C TRP A 31 -33.07 6.35 -41.32
N GLY A 32 -33.42 5.27 -42.00
CA GLY A 32 -32.88 3.95 -41.86
C GLY A 32 -31.63 3.68 -42.67
N GLY A 33 -30.99 2.68 -42.23
CA GLY A 33 -30.32 1.58 -42.89
C GLY A 33 -29.24 1.82 -43.91
N SER A 34 -27.99 1.42 -43.57
CA SER A 34 -27.21 0.59 -44.51
C SER A 34 -26.06 -0.10 -43.78
N LYS A 35 -26.03 -1.42 -43.91
CA LYS A 35 -24.92 -2.30 -43.53
C LYS A 35 -23.70 -2.01 -44.38
N ARG A 36 -22.54 -1.83 -43.75
CA ARG A 36 -21.25 -2.26 -44.34
C ARG A 36 -20.29 -2.72 -43.22
N THR A 37 -19.98 -3.99 -43.33
CA THR A 37 -18.87 -4.70 -42.69
C THR A 37 -17.55 -4.24 -43.22
N ARG A 38 -16.58 -4.00 -42.31
CA ARG A 38 -15.11 -4.02 -42.38
C ARG A 38 -14.55 -3.16 -41.25
N SER A 39 -13.53 -3.49 -40.56
CA SER A 39 -12.54 -4.56 -40.50
C SER A 39 -11.93 -4.51 -39.12
N THR A 40 -11.77 -5.63 -38.46
CA THR A 40 -11.22 -5.82 -37.10
C THR A 40 -9.69 -5.95 -37.09
N ASP A 41 -9.00 -5.53 -38.13
CA ASP A 41 -7.56 -5.82 -38.30
C ASP A 41 -6.61 -4.64 -38.00
N GLU A 42 -7.12 -3.47 -37.60
CA GLU A 42 -6.26 -2.32 -37.27
C GLU A 42 -5.94 -2.15 -35.78
N GLU A 43 -6.69 -2.74 -34.86
CA GLU A 43 -6.45 -2.61 -33.42
C GLU A 43 -5.42 -3.60 -32.86
N GLU A 44 -5.23 -4.76 -33.47
CA GLU A 44 -4.18 -5.71 -33.05
C GLU A 44 -2.77 -5.28 -33.46
N ASN A 45 -2.62 -4.46 -34.50
CA ASN A 45 -1.31 -3.98 -34.95
C ASN A 45 -0.69 -2.88 -34.07
N GLN A 46 -1.47 -2.14 -33.28
CA GLN A 46 -0.93 -1.07 -32.44
C GLN A 46 -0.30 -1.60 -31.14
N THR A 47 -0.81 -2.68 -30.59
CA THR A 47 -0.28 -3.30 -29.37
C THR A 47 1.05 -4.03 -29.63
N GLU A 48 1.20 -4.67 -30.79
CA GLU A 48 2.47 -5.29 -31.19
C GLU A 48 3.58 -4.28 -31.53
N LEU A 49 3.21 -3.08 -32.00
CA LEU A 49 4.20 -2.03 -32.31
C LEU A 49 4.81 -1.43 -31.04
N PHE A 50 4.03 -1.29 -29.97
CA PHE A 50 4.50 -0.76 -28.68
C PHE A 50 5.49 -1.70 -27.98
N ILE A 51 5.27 -3.01 -28.09
CA ILE A 51 6.18 -4.04 -27.56
C ILE A 51 7.46 -4.11 -28.41
N LYS A 52 7.38 -3.81 -29.72
CA LYS A 52 8.55 -3.78 -30.60
C LYS A 52 9.42 -2.52 -30.46
N MET A 53 8.83 -1.38 -30.08
CA MET A 53 9.59 -0.12 -29.90
C MET A 53 10.38 -0.05 -28.58
N ALA A 54 9.94 -0.73 -27.55
CA ALA A 54 10.73 -0.89 -26.33
C ALA A 54 11.98 -1.78 -26.52
N ASN A 55 12.05 -2.55 -27.63
CA ASN A 55 13.08 -3.53 -27.91
C ASN A 55 13.94 -3.23 -29.17
N SER A 56 13.74 -2.10 -29.85
CA SER A 56 14.46 -1.81 -31.10
C SER A 56 15.50 -0.69 -30.99
N GLY A 57 16.50 -0.91 -30.16
CA GLY A 57 17.73 -0.11 -30.18
C GLY A 57 18.96 -0.99 -30.37
N ALA A 58 19.45 -1.06 -31.63
CA ALA A 58 20.72 -1.62 -32.07
C ALA A 58 20.71 -3.06 -32.58
N ASN A 59 20.82 -3.14 -33.92
CA ASN A 59 21.26 -4.31 -34.64
C ASN A 59 22.76 -4.54 -34.43
N PHE A 60 23.14 -5.60 -33.71
CA PHE A 60 24.40 -6.30 -33.96
C PHE A 60 24.21 -7.80 -33.76
N LYS A 61 24.77 -8.59 -34.67
CA LYS A 61 24.60 -10.04 -34.81
C LYS A 61 25.12 -10.80 -33.61
N SER A 62 24.26 -11.64 -33.02
CA SER A 62 24.54 -12.54 -31.89
C SER A 62 25.14 -13.89 -32.36
N PRO A 63 25.90 -14.55 -31.50
CA PRO A 63 25.92 -16.02 -31.44
C PRO A 63 25.06 -16.51 -30.25
N LYS A 64 24.52 -17.69 -30.45
CA LYS A 64 23.39 -18.36 -29.80
C LYS A 64 23.50 -18.63 -28.29
N LYS A 65 22.34 -18.48 -27.62
CA LYS A 65 21.82 -19.16 -26.42
C LYS A 65 22.46 -18.83 -25.08
N TYR A 66 21.78 -17.91 -24.37
CA TYR A 66 21.50 -18.08 -22.92
C TYR A 66 20.19 -17.34 -22.60
N SER A 67 19.40 -17.88 -21.70
CA SER A 67 18.07 -17.41 -21.32
C SER A 67 18.13 -16.05 -20.62
N GLU A 68 17.41 -15.09 -21.15
CA GLU A 68 17.22 -13.74 -20.59
C GLU A 68 16.51 -13.82 -19.23
N ARG A 69 17.19 -13.35 -18.19
CA ARG A 69 16.55 -12.87 -16.98
C ARG A 69 16.75 -11.35 -16.98
N SER A 70 15.65 -10.65 -17.22
CA SER A 70 15.60 -9.20 -17.06
C SER A 70 15.67 -8.84 -15.58
N PHE A 71 16.67 -8.05 -15.21
CA PHE A 71 16.77 -7.50 -13.85
C PHE A 71 16.17 -6.11 -13.85
N SER A 72 15.23 -5.86 -12.94
CA SER A 72 14.81 -4.50 -12.60
C SER A 72 15.88 -3.84 -11.72
N THR A 73 16.09 -2.54 -11.87
CA THR A 73 17.06 -1.76 -11.07
C THR A 73 16.69 -1.64 -9.60
N ASP A 74 15.54 -2.15 -9.19
CA ASP A 74 15.15 -2.25 -7.78
C ASP A 74 15.42 -3.66 -7.28
N ASP A 75 16.41 -3.75 -6.41
CA ASP A 75 16.88 -4.92 -5.70
C ASP A 75 15.77 -5.84 -5.17
N THR A 76 15.28 -6.74 -6.01
CA THR A 76 14.56 -7.94 -5.59
C THR A 76 15.53 -9.12 -5.49
N GLU A 77 16.76 -8.88 -5.10
CA GLU A 77 17.71 -9.92 -4.77
C GLU A 77 17.57 -10.30 -3.32
N ASP A 78 16.68 -11.21 -3.02
CA ASP A 78 16.79 -12.14 -1.87
C ASP A 78 15.68 -13.19 -1.94
N GLU A 79 15.73 -14.06 -2.98
CA GLU A 79 15.10 -15.37 -2.91
C GLU A 79 16.03 -16.41 -3.54
N ILE A 80 16.82 -17.05 -2.69
CA ILE A 80 17.40 -18.36 -3.00
C ILE A 80 16.30 -19.38 -2.70
N THR A 81 15.51 -19.75 -3.70
CA THR A 81 14.70 -20.97 -3.63
C THR A 81 15.61 -22.16 -3.94
N GLU A 82 15.77 -23.05 -2.98
CA GLU A 82 16.38 -24.35 -3.20
C GLU A 82 15.61 -25.15 -4.27
N PRO A 83 16.29 -25.84 -5.17
CA PRO A 83 15.65 -26.64 -6.22
C PRO A 83 14.99 -27.87 -5.61
N THR A 84 13.71 -28.05 -5.86
CA THR A 84 12.95 -29.26 -5.55
C THR A 84 13.60 -30.49 -6.18
N SER A 85 14.10 -31.40 -5.35
CA SER A 85 14.65 -32.69 -5.74
C SER A 85 13.58 -33.64 -6.26
N LYS A 86 13.71 -34.10 -7.48
CA LYS A 86 12.98 -35.25 -8.01
C LYS A 86 13.45 -36.52 -7.31
N LYS A 87 12.49 -37.29 -6.80
CA LYS A 87 12.65 -38.58 -6.17
C LYS A 87 13.36 -39.58 -7.09
N PHE A 88 14.45 -40.16 -6.62
CA PHE A 88 14.86 -41.52 -7.02
C PHE A 88 14.85 -42.43 -5.80
N LYS A 89 14.20 -43.57 -5.98
CA LYS A 89 14.12 -44.65 -4.95
C LYS A 89 15.42 -45.46 -4.92
N GLY A 90 15.95 -45.64 -3.73
CA GLY A 90 17.00 -46.63 -3.50
C GLY A 90 17.41 -46.57 -2.03
N GLY A 91 16.97 -47.53 -1.25
CA GLY A 91 17.19 -47.59 0.20
C GLY A 91 18.57 -48.07 0.60
N PHE A 92 19.08 -47.51 1.71
CA PHE A 92 19.87 -48.28 2.69
C PHE A 92 19.80 -47.58 4.06
N LYS A 93 19.90 -48.39 5.11
CA LYS A 93 19.54 -48.15 6.53
C LYS A 93 20.56 -47.30 7.29
N SER A 94 20.02 -46.56 8.27
CA SER A 94 20.69 -45.78 9.31
C SER A 94 21.55 -46.63 10.29
N PRO A 95 22.37 -45.97 11.16
CA PRO A 95 21.83 -45.54 12.45
C PRO A 95 22.32 -44.17 12.97
N ALA A 96 21.51 -43.64 13.90
CA ALA A 96 21.60 -42.43 14.62
C ALA A 96 22.85 -42.19 15.48
N LYS A 97 23.21 -40.91 15.67
CA LYS A 97 23.55 -40.33 16.99
C LYS A 97 23.48 -38.80 16.97
N TYR A 98 22.77 -38.29 17.93
CA TYR A 98 22.71 -36.87 18.38
C TYR A 98 24.10 -36.34 18.74
N ILE A 99 24.37 -35.09 18.35
CA ILE A 99 25.17 -34.14 19.16
C ILE A 99 24.72 -32.72 18.80
N GLU A 100 24.18 -32.02 19.78
CA GLU A 100 24.07 -30.55 19.85
C GLU A 100 25.45 -29.93 19.69
N ARG A 101 25.53 -28.80 18.96
CA ARG A 101 26.68 -27.91 19.08
C ARG A 101 26.21 -26.48 19.15
N GLU A 102 26.50 -25.92 20.30
CA GLU A 102 26.42 -24.53 20.70
C GLU A 102 27.21 -23.62 19.77
N LEU A 103 26.68 -22.38 19.68
CA LEU A 103 27.36 -21.23 19.13
C LEU A 103 28.66 -20.97 19.89
N LEU A 104 29.77 -21.01 19.19
CA LEU A 104 31.03 -20.42 19.65
C LEU A 104 31.33 -19.18 18.85
N THR A 105 31.38 -18.09 19.58
CA THR A 105 31.94 -16.80 19.18
C THR A 105 33.44 -16.96 18.96
N ASP A 106 33.92 -16.68 17.76
CA ASP A 106 35.33 -16.53 17.51
C ASP A 106 35.82 -15.19 18.04
N GLN A 107 36.67 -15.28 19.02
CA GLN A 107 37.48 -14.18 19.49
C GLN A 107 38.65 -13.96 18.52
N THR A 108 38.86 -12.73 18.19
CA THR A 108 39.97 -12.23 17.41
C THR A 108 41.24 -12.26 18.22
N ASP A 109 42.22 -13.03 17.81
CA ASP A 109 43.61 -12.80 18.21
C ASP A 109 44.28 -11.81 17.26
N SER A 110 44.75 -10.74 17.86
CA SER A 110 45.57 -9.72 17.21
C SER A 110 46.99 -10.21 17.10
N ASP A 111 47.47 -10.48 15.93
CA ASP A 111 48.88 -10.51 15.66
C ASP A 111 49.26 -9.63 14.48
N SER A 112 50.08 -8.65 14.84
CA SER A 112 50.75 -7.71 13.96
C SER A 112 51.80 -8.40 13.11
N GLU A 113 51.59 -8.56 11.80
CA GLU A 113 52.68 -8.89 10.92
C GLU A 113 52.86 -7.86 9.80
N GLU A 114 54.08 -7.38 9.73
CA GLU A 114 54.60 -6.45 8.75
C GLU A 114 54.47 -6.99 7.33
N LYS A 115 53.93 -6.17 6.43
CA LYS A 115 53.81 -6.45 4.99
C LYS A 115 55.11 -6.13 4.27
N PRO A 116 55.73 -7.05 3.55
CA PRO A 116 56.85 -6.70 2.68
C PRO A 116 56.35 -6.03 1.38
N SER A 117 56.82 -4.84 1.13
CA SER A 117 56.66 -4.11 -0.14
C SER A 117 57.51 -4.75 -1.21
N PHE A 118 56.88 -5.12 -2.36
CA PHE A 118 57.60 -5.64 -3.53
C PHE A 118 57.79 -4.55 -4.58
N SER A 119 59.02 -4.13 -4.68
CA SER A 119 59.57 -3.34 -5.79
C SER A 119 60.17 -4.30 -6.84
N MET A 120 59.71 -4.23 -8.09
CA MET A 120 60.33 -4.98 -9.19
C MET A 120 61.74 -4.41 -9.52
N LYS A 121 62.74 -5.16 -9.16
CA LYS A 121 64.06 -5.19 -9.84
C LYS A 121 64.45 -6.63 -10.08
N PRO A 122 65.06 -6.97 -11.26
CA PRO A 122 65.55 -8.31 -11.50
C PRO A 122 66.77 -8.55 -10.62
N ALA A 123 66.65 -9.44 -9.66
CA ALA A 123 67.76 -9.81 -8.83
C ALA A 123 67.75 -11.33 -8.57
N MET A 124 68.87 -11.83 -8.71
CA MET A 124 69.44 -13.09 -8.27
C MET A 124 68.70 -13.79 -7.11
N THR A 125 68.54 -15.07 -7.36
CA THR A 125 68.26 -16.19 -6.43
C THR A 125 68.44 -15.89 -4.97
N ASN A 126 67.33 -15.65 -4.24
CA ASN A 126 67.20 -15.99 -2.85
C ASN A 126 65.94 -16.85 -2.66
N MET A 127 66.13 -18.07 -2.18
CA MET A 127 65.01 -18.95 -1.86
C MET A 127 64.25 -18.35 -0.65
N PRO A 128 62.93 -18.41 -0.66
CA PRO A 128 62.12 -18.05 0.51
C PRO A 128 62.44 -18.97 1.67
N SER A 129 62.49 -18.45 2.89
CA SER A 129 62.71 -19.25 4.11
C SER A 129 61.55 -20.27 4.29
N MET A 130 61.86 -21.40 4.95
CA MET A 130 60.88 -22.45 5.22
C MET A 130 59.62 -21.99 5.97
N ASP A 131 59.74 -20.90 6.72
CA ASP A 131 58.61 -20.35 7.50
C ASP A 131 57.58 -19.63 6.63
N VAL A 132 58.01 -18.93 5.56
CA VAL A 132 57.07 -18.29 4.58
C VAL A 132 56.34 -19.34 3.77
N LEU A 133 56.98 -20.48 3.45
CA LEU A 133 56.36 -21.60 2.73
C LEU A 133 55.33 -22.33 3.58
N ASN A 134 55.59 -22.53 4.88
CA ASN A 134 54.63 -23.18 5.78
C ASN A 134 53.40 -22.30 6.11
N GLY A 135 53.55 -21.01 6.18
CA GLY A 135 52.41 -20.09 6.42
C GLY A 135 51.43 -20.02 5.25
N SER A 136 51.95 -19.96 4.01
CA SER A 136 51.11 -19.77 2.82
C SER A 136 50.56 -21.09 2.18
N TYR A 137 51.23 -22.22 2.38
CA TYR A 137 50.96 -23.50 1.71
C TYR A 137 50.90 -24.73 2.64
N GLY A 138 50.65 -24.56 3.92
CA GLY A 138 50.77 -25.57 4.95
C GLY A 138 50.25 -26.99 4.63
N VAL A 139 49.06 -27.15 4.09
CA VAL A 139 48.52 -28.46 3.69
C VAL A 139 49.11 -28.93 2.36
N GLY A 140 49.30 -28.01 1.39
CA GLY A 140 49.89 -28.29 0.06
C GLY A 140 51.35 -28.67 0.19
N MET A 141 52.13 -28.06 1.09
CA MET A 141 53.53 -28.40 1.36
C MET A 141 53.69 -29.77 1.94
N LYS A 142 52.85 -30.15 2.93
CA LYS A 142 52.83 -31.53 3.48
C LYS A 142 52.49 -32.60 2.43
N LEU A 143 51.67 -32.22 1.43
CA LEU A 143 51.34 -33.13 0.32
C LEU A 143 52.50 -33.24 -0.66
N MET A 144 53.18 -32.16 -0.98
CA MET A 144 54.36 -32.15 -1.82
C MET A 144 55.56 -32.92 -1.22
N GLU A 145 55.77 -32.78 0.09
CA GLU A 145 56.80 -33.56 0.82
C GLU A 145 56.47 -35.05 0.73
N LYS A 146 55.22 -35.44 0.88
CA LYS A 146 54.79 -36.86 0.67
C LYS A 146 55.01 -37.37 -0.74
N MET A 147 55.01 -36.47 -1.75
CA MET A 147 55.31 -36.76 -3.15
C MET A 147 56.81 -36.70 -3.48
N GLY A 148 57.66 -36.52 -2.48
CA GLY A 148 59.13 -36.54 -2.65
C GLY A 148 59.72 -35.13 -2.97
N TYR A 149 59.02 -34.05 -2.70
CA TYR A 149 59.56 -32.70 -2.88
C TYR A 149 60.68 -32.48 -1.88
N LYS A 150 61.78 -31.97 -2.39
CA LYS A 150 62.93 -31.46 -1.54
C LYS A 150 63.17 -30.00 -1.87
N THR A 151 63.26 -29.13 -0.88
CA THR A 151 63.50 -27.73 -1.06
C THR A 151 64.72 -27.47 -1.95
N GLY A 152 64.50 -26.65 -3.00
CA GLY A 152 65.52 -26.32 -3.99
C GLY A 152 65.62 -27.26 -5.16
N LYS A 153 64.74 -28.31 -5.22
CA LYS A 153 64.74 -29.25 -6.33
C LYS A 153 63.32 -29.37 -6.92
N GLY A 154 63.20 -29.53 -8.23
CA GLY A 154 61.89 -29.71 -8.89
C GLY A 154 61.29 -31.09 -8.63
N LEU A 155 60.00 -31.20 -8.62
CA LEU A 155 59.28 -32.48 -8.56
C LEU A 155 59.50 -33.28 -9.86
N GLY A 156 59.58 -34.62 -9.74
CA GLY A 156 59.67 -35.57 -10.80
C GLY A 156 60.91 -36.49 -10.67
N LYS A 157 60.89 -37.62 -11.35
CA LYS A 157 61.91 -38.67 -11.28
C LYS A 157 63.34 -38.20 -11.55
N ASN A 158 63.47 -37.15 -12.38
CA ASN A 158 64.76 -36.56 -12.73
C ASN A 158 64.87 -35.07 -12.21
N GLU A 159 64.09 -34.69 -11.20
CA GLU A 159 64.11 -33.35 -10.56
C GLU A 159 63.86 -32.20 -11.56
N GLN A 160 63.21 -32.48 -12.69
CA GLN A 160 63.02 -31.55 -13.81
C GLN A 160 61.83 -30.61 -13.65
N GLY A 161 61.04 -30.77 -12.55
CA GLY A 161 59.92 -29.89 -12.24
C GLY A 161 60.37 -28.48 -11.89
N ARG A 162 59.45 -27.55 -11.90
CA ARG A 162 59.71 -26.14 -11.51
C ARG A 162 60.19 -26.10 -10.05
N VAL A 163 61.29 -25.41 -9.84
CA VAL A 163 61.83 -25.14 -8.47
C VAL A 163 61.11 -24.02 -7.78
N ASN A 164 60.68 -23.02 -8.53
CA ASN A 164 59.98 -21.88 -7.99
C ASN A 164 58.47 -22.16 -7.88
N ILE A 165 57.91 -21.81 -6.75
CA ILE A 165 56.47 -21.88 -6.52
C ILE A 165 55.76 -20.96 -7.51
N VAL A 166 54.68 -21.49 -8.14
CA VAL A 166 53.78 -20.64 -8.94
C VAL A 166 52.98 -19.80 -7.97
N GLU A 167 53.24 -18.52 -7.95
CA GLU A 167 52.46 -17.59 -7.14
C GLU A 167 50.98 -17.70 -7.50
N ALA A 168 50.13 -17.74 -6.49
CA ALA A 168 48.67 -17.70 -6.71
C ALA A 168 48.32 -16.45 -7.53
N SER A 169 47.66 -16.62 -8.62
CA SER A 169 47.21 -15.49 -9.44
C SER A 169 46.38 -14.53 -8.59
N LYS A 170 46.75 -13.27 -8.51
CA LYS A 170 45.94 -12.19 -7.92
C LYS A 170 44.69 -11.86 -8.75
N GLN A 171 44.39 -12.67 -9.74
CA GLN A 171 43.26 -12.50 -10.66
C GLN A 171 41.94 -12.69 -9.94
N ARG A 172 41.06 -11.74 -10.09
CA ARG A 172 39.75 -11.71 -9.45
C ARG A 172 38.64 -12.12 -10.43
N GLY A 173 37.72 -12.96 -9.98
CA GLY A 173 36.55 -13.33 -10.77
C GLY A 173 36.84 -14.21 -11.99
N ARG A 174 35.95 -14.18 -12.98
CA ARG A 174 36.06 -14.92 -14.27
C ARG A 174 36.76 -14.15 -15.36
N ARG A 175 37.54 -13.14 -15.02
CA ARG A 175 38.28 -12.34 -16.02
C ARG A 175 39.36 -13.20 -16.70
N GLY A 176 39.55 -12.98 -17.99
CA GLY A 176 40.65 -13.60 -18.76
C GLY A 176 42.00 -13.24 -18.15
N LEU A 177 43.03 -14.10 -18.34
CA LEU A 177 44.38 -13.86 -17.86
C LEU A 177 44.92 -12.54 -18.44
N GLY A 178 45.27 -11.60 -17.54
CA GLY A 178 45.87 -10.32 -17.91
C GLY A 178 44.89 -9.18 -18.25
N LEU A 179 43.56 -9.40 -18.08
CA LEU A 179 42.60 -8.31 -18.24
C LEU A 179 42.66 -7.37 -17.03
N THR A 180 43.13 -6.15 -17.26
CA THR A 180 43.07 -5.06 -16.29
C THR A 180 42.04 -4.05 -16.79
N ILE A 181 41.17 -3.57 -15.85
CA ILE A 181 40.26 -2.46 -16.13
C ILE A 181 40.97 -1.18 -15.71
N THR A 182 41.14 -0.26 -16.61
CA THR A 182 41.78 1.05 -16.33
C THR A 182 41.00 1.78 -15.24
N GLY A 183 41.71 2.21 -14.19
CA GLY A 183 41.11 2.89 -13.04
C GLY A 183 40.58 1.94 -11.94
N LEU A 184 40.54 0.61 -12.16
CA LEU A 184 40.11 -0.41 -11.21
C LEU A 184 41.20 -1.49 -10.96
N GLU A 185 42.46 -1.15 -11.12
CA GLU A 185 43.57 -2.05 -10.83
C GLU A 185 43.58 -2.40 -9.33
N PRO A 186 43.89 -3.65 -8.97
CA PRO A 186 44.02 -4.07 -7.59
C PRO A 186 44.96 -3.17 -6.78
N SER A 187 44.52 -2.77 -5.62
CA SER A 187 45.26 -1.91 -4.68
C SER A 187 45.00 -2.29 -3.25
N ASP A 188 45.96 -2.19 -2.35
CA ASP A 188 45.79 -2.40 -0.92
C ASP A 188 45.44 -1.07 -0.19
N THR A 189 44.99 -0.05 -0.93
CA THR A 189 44.59 1.23 -0.37
C THR A 189 43.36 1.05 0.53
N ALA A 190 43.44 1.56 1.75
CA ALA A 190 42.32 1.65 2.68
C ALA A 190 41.41 2.84 2.34
N TRP A 191 40.14 2.78 2.73
CA TRP A 191 39.24 3.94 2.65
C TRP A 191 39.52 4.90 3.81
N ASP A 192 39.63 6.19 3.50
CA ASP A 192 39.72 7.24 4.51
C ASP A 192 38.32 7.68 4.92
N ALA A 193 37.89 7.24 6.11
CA ALA A 193 36.56 7.52 6.64
C ALA A 193 36.28 9.01 6.91
N SER A 194 37.34 9.87 6.97
CA SER A 194 37.17 11.31 7.14
C SER A 194 36.59 12.02 5.90
N GLN A 195 36.59 11.36 4.76
CA GLN A 195 36.04 11.90 3.51
C GLN A 195 34.49 11.80 3.44
N GLU A 196 33.86 11.05 4.35
CA GLU A 196 32.42 10.92 4.36
C GLU A 196 31.81 11.34 5.70
N GLU A 197 30.70 12.04 5.66
CA GLU A 197 29.89 12.32 6.83
C GLU A 197 28.65 11.40 6.84
N ILE A 198 28.54 10.51 7.85
CA ILE A 198 27.37 9.66 8.04
C ILE A 198 26.45 10.26 9.09
N LYS A 199 25.25 10.65 8.66
CA LYS A 199 24.18 11.15 9.54
C LYS A 199 23.06 10.12 9.59
N ILE A 200 22.72 9.64 10.78
CA ILE A 200 21.58 8.75 10.99
C ILE A 200 20.27 9.52 10.78
N GLU A 201 20.24 10.76 11.27
CA GLU A 201 19.15 11.69 11.04
C GLU A 201 19.50 12.63 9.89
N GLU A 202 18.91 12.36 8.72
CA GLU A 202 19.09 13.20 7.54
C GLU A 202 18.53 14.61 7.78
N THR A 203 19.20 15.60 7.23
CA THR A 203 18.71 16.98 7.25
C THR A 203 17.50 17.13 6.32
N VAL A 204 16.39 17.63 6.84
CA VAL A 204 15.21 18.02 6.06
C VAL A 204 15.33 19.51 5.73
N SER A 205 15.51 19.82 4.46
CA SER A 205 15.57 21.20 3.96
C SER A 205 14.35 21.48 3.09
N TRP A 206 13.34 22.13 3.69
CA TRP A 206 12.19 22.61 2.93
C TRP A 206 12.61 23.78 2.03
N MET A 207 12.05 23.78 0.83
CA MET A 207 12.17 24.93 -0.07
C MET A 207 11.57 26.19 0.60
N PRO A 208 12.20 27.36 0.46
CA PRO A 208 11.62 28.61 0.94
C PRO A 208 10.20 28.84 0.42
N ASP A 209 9.42 29.65 1.10
CA ASP A 209 8.10 30.05 0.61
C ASP A 209 8.26 30.97 -0.61
N LEU A 210 7.77 30.49 -1.75
CA LEU A 210 7.90 31.18 -3.03
C LEU A 210 6.66 32.04 -3.32
N ASP A 211 6.87 33.30 -3.71
CA ASP A 211 5.77 34.15 -4.22
C ASP A 211 5.48 33.82 -5.70
N ILE A 212 4.83 32.68 -5.94
CA ILE A 212 4.44 32.25 -7.28
C ILE A 212 2.99 32.61 -7.52
N LYS A 213 2.75 33.44 -8.54
CA LYS A 213 1.39 33.81 -8.95
C LYS A 213 0.63 32.62 -9.51
N HIS A 214 -0.63 32.47 -9.11
CA HIS A 214 -1.52 31.51 -9.76
C HIS A 214 -1.76 31.90 -11.23
N LEU A 215 -1.43 30.99 -12.13
CA LEU A 215 -1.61 31.16 -13.58
C LEU A 215 -2.75 30.29 -14.09
N LYS A 216 -3.48 30.78 -15.05
CA LYS A 216 -4.52 30.02 -15.73
C LYS A 216 -3.92 29.15 -16.83
N LEU A 217 -4.61 28.07 -17.18
CA LEU A 217 -4.17 27.09 -18.18
C LEU A 217 -3.68 27.74 -19.49
N PHE A 218 -4.38 28.80 -19.98
CA PHE A 218 -3.98 29.45 -21.23
C PHE A 218 -2.61 30.14 -21.12
N GLN A 219 -2.25 30.66 -19.93
CA GLN A 219 -0.93 31.28 -19.67
C GLN A 219 0.15 30.19 -19.53
N LEU A 220 -0.17 29.09 -18.84
CA LEU A 220 0.76 27.95 -18.70
C LEU A 220 1.11 27.34 -20.05
N ARG A 221 0.18 27.31 -21.02
CA ARG A 221 0.46 26.79 -22.38
C ARG A 221 1.56 27.56 -23.11
N GLU A 222 1.75 28.85 -22.79
CA GLU A 222 2.80 29.69 -23.39
C GLU A 222 4.20 29.29 -22.88
N TRP A 223 4.28 28.53 -21.78
CA TRP A 223 5.53 28.08 -21.19
C TRP A 223 6.16 26.86 -21.88
N MET A 224 5.36 26.13 -22.63
CA MET A 224 5.82 24.88 -23.25
C MET A 224 6.76 25.14 -24.43
N LEU A 225 8.02 24.71 -24.30
CA LEU A 225 9.00 24.79 -25.37
C LEU A 225 9.25 23.42 -25.98
N GLU A 226 9.02 23.31 -27.28
CA GLU A 226 9.34 22.13 -28.09
C GLU A 226 10.74 22.27 -28.68
N GLY A 227 11.48 21.16 -28.72
CA GLY A 227 12.81 21.13 -29.30
C GLY A 227 13.21 19.76 -29.83
N LYS A 228 14.48 19.57 -30.07
CA LYS A 228 15.03 18.28 -30.43
C LYS A 228 15.12 17.35 -29.22
N LYS A 229 14.87 16.06 -29.40
CA LYS A 229 15.08 15.06 -28.37
C LYS A 229 16.53 15.06 -27.90
N LYS A 230 16.74 15.12 -26.61
CA LYS A 230 18.04 15.11 -25.96
C LYS A 230 18.47 13.67 -25.64
N GLU A 231 19.75 13.37 -25.82
CA GLU A 231 20.31 12.03 -25.63
C GLU A 231 21.29 11.96 -24.45
N THR A 232 21.79 13.08 -23.98
CA THR A 232 22.81 13.18 -22.93
C THR A 232 22.51 14.33 -21.97
N ILE A 233 23.02 14.27 -20.74
CA ILE A 233 22.95 15.34 -19.75
C ILE A 233 24.29 16.05 -19.55
N SER A 234 25.33 15.71 -20.32
CA SER A 234 26.68 16.23 -20.10
C SER A 234 26.83 17.75 -20.27
N ASP A 235 25.90 18.38 -20.94
CA ASP A 235 25.81 19.81 -21.17
C ASP A 235 24.78 20.53 -20.29
N GLU A 236 24.13 19.82 -19.36
CA GLU A 236 23.11 20.34 -18.46
C GLU A 236 23.70 20.98 -17.21
N THR A 237 24.29 22.13 -17.39
CA THR A 237 25.04 22.85 -16.32
C THR A 237 24.27 24.02 -15.70
N GLU A 238 23.02 24.25 -16.12
CA GLU A 238 22.23 25.40 -15.66
C GLU A 238 21.82 25.33 -14.17
N PHE A 239 21.69 24.13 -13.63
CA PHE A 239 21.16 23.88 -12.28
C PHE A 239 22.15 23.14 -11.38
N CYS A 240 23.44 23.18 -11.68
CA CYS A 240 24.51 22.57 -10.86
C CYS A 240 25.88 23.16 -11.19
N ASP A 241 26.86 22.91 -10.31
CA ASP A 241 28.26 23.17 -10.63
C ASP A 241 28.72 22.24 -11.78
N PRO A 242 29.23 22.79 -12.92
CA PRO A 242 29.70 22.00 -14.05
C PRO A 242 30.76 20.95 -13.68
N GLU A 243 31.65 21.24 -12.73
CA GLU A 243 32.67 20.31 -12.27
C GLU A 243 32.10 19.15 -11.48
N ILE A 244 31.02 19.37 -10.71
CA ILE A 244 30.31 18.31 -10.00
C ILE A 244 29.61 17.39 -10.99
N LEU A 245 28.87 17.94 -11.97
CA LEU A 245 28.21 17.14 -13.00
C LEU A 245 29.21 16.26 -13.76
N LYS A 246 30.31 16.86 -14.21
CA LYS A 246 31.37 16.13 -14.92
C LYS A 246 31.93 14.99 -14.07
N LYS A 247 32.28 15.25 -12.80
CA LYS A 247 32.82 14.20 -11.89
C LYS A 247 31.82 13.10 -11.60
N VAL A 248 30.52 13.40 -11.48
CA VAL A 248 29.48 12.39 -11.30
C VAL A 248 29.42 11.46 -12.51
N ILE A 249 29.42 12.02 -13.73
CA ILE A 249 29.40 11.26 -14.99
C ILE A 249 30.66 10.41 -15.10
N ASP A 250 31.83 11.02 -14.93
CA ASP A 250 33.12 10.34 -15.04
C ASP A 250 33.25 9.18 -14.02
N ASN A 251 32.84 9.40 -12.77
CA ASN A 251 32.91 8.37 -11.74
C ASN A 251 31.91 7.22 -11.93
N LYS A 252 30.74 7.47 -12.51
CA LYS A 252 29.79 6.40 -12.92
C LYS A 252 30.41 5.57 -14.06
N SER A 253 30.95 6.21 -15.10
CA SER A 253 31.49 5.54 -16.29
C SER A 253 32.72 4.66 -16.01
N VAL A 254 33.42 4.85 -14.89
CA VAL A 254 34.51 3.95 -14.47
C VAL A 254 34.02 2.51 -14.29
N PHE A 255 32.75 2.31 -13.96
CA PHE A 255 32.16 1.00 -13.67
C PHE A 255 31.56 0.29 -14.87
N ASP A 256 31.45 0.94 -16.05
CA ASP A 256 30.79 0.39 -17.26
C ASP A 256 31.40 -0.94 -17.71
N ASN A 257 32.68 -1.16 -17.44
CA ASN A 257 33.39 -2.40 -17.79
C ASN A 257 33.56 -3.36 -16.59
N LEU A 258 32.96 -3.06 -15.42
CA LEU A 258 33.05 -3.93 -14.25
C LEU A 258 31.98 -5.03 -14.35
N GLU A 259 32.36 -6.27 -14.04
CA GLU A 259 31.41 -7.37 -13.95
C GLU A 259 30.29 -7.04 -12.95
N PRO A 260 29.01 -7.24 -13.27
CA PRO A 260 27.88 -6.89 -12.42
C PRO A 260 27.96 -7.48 -10.99
N GLU A 261 28.46 -8.71 -10.85
CA GLU A 261 28.64 -9.33 -9.54
C GLU A 261 29.74 -8.67 -8.71
N GLU A 262 30.83 -8.22 -9.33
CA GLU A 262 31.90 -7.49 -8.65
C GLU A 262 31.42 -6.09 -8.22
N MET A 263 30.69 -5.38 -9.07
CA MET A 263 30.04 -4.12 -8.76
C MET A 263 29.09 -4.29 -7.57
N ARG A 264 28.24 -5.32 -7.61
CA ARG A 264 27.33 -5.63 -6.52
C ARG A 264 28.07 -5.86 -5.20
N LYS A 265 29.14 -6.68 -5.21
CA LYS A 265 29.96 -6.96 -4.01
C LYS A 265 30.62 -5.68 -3.45
N ALA A 266 31.24 -4.88 -4.32
CA ALA A 266 31.88 -3.62 -3.90
C ALA A 266 30.87 -2.65 -3.30
N ARG A 267 29.71 -2.48 -3.95
CA ARG A 267 28.61 -1.64 -3.51
C ARG A 267 28.01 -2.11 -2.16
N THR A 268 27.80 -3.41 -1.99
CA THR A 268 27.26 -3.98 -0.74
C THR A 268 28.22 -3.81 0.43
N LYS A 269 29.52 -4.01 0.19
CA LYS A 269 30.54 -3.86 1.21
C LYS A 269 30.82 -2.41 1.61
N SER A 270 30.68 -1.47 0.69
CA SER A 270 30.98 -0.05 0.91
C SER A 270 29.82 0.77 1.47
N ASN A 271 28.57 0.34 1.24
CA ASN A 271 27.38 1.10 1.66
C ASN A 271 27.14 0.94 3.18
N PRO A 272 27.14 2.04 3.96
CA PRO A 272 26.95 1.99 5.42
C PRO A 272 25.59 1.43 5.84
N PHE A 273 24.54 1.61 5.01
CA PHE A 273 23.16 1.25 5.32
C PHE A 273 22.69 -0.07 4.64
N GLU A 274 23.62 -0.84 4.05
CA GLU A 274 23.22 -2.01 3.24
C GLU A 274 22.54 -3.11 4.05
N THR A 275 22.92 -3.30 5.32
CA THR A 275 22.37 -4.35 6.19
C THR A 275 20.94 -4.09 6.64
N ILE A 276 20.38 -2.90 6.42
CA ILE A 276 18.97 -2.59 6.71
C ILE A 276 18.03 -3.49 5.90
N ARG A 277 18.34 -3.71 4.62
CA ARG A 277 17.56 -4.58 3.70
C ARG A 277 16.05 -4.33 3.77
N GLY A 278 15.23 -5.38 3.66
CA GLY A 278 13.76 -5.31 3.75
C GLY A 278 13.20 -5.42 5.18
N GLY A 279 14.01 -5.82 6.16
CA GLY A 279 13.53 -6.06 7.52
C GLY A 279 12.39 -7.08 7.54
N ILE A 280 11.25 -6.71 8.11
CA ILE A 280 10.02 -7.54 8.17
C ILE A 280 9.18 -7.49 6.89
N PHE A 281 9.52 -6.61 5.95
CA PHE A 281 8.73 -6.32 4.74
C PHE A 281 9.18 -7.12 3.52
N LEU A 282 8.38 -7.08 2.48
CA LEU A 282 8.61 -7.73 1.19
C LEU A 282 9.98 -7.39 0.59
N ASN A 283 10.34 -6.13 0.61
CA ASN A 283 11.56 -5.65 -0.01
C ASN A 283 12.10 -4.36 0.65
N ARG A 284 13.24 -3.87 0.13
CA ARG A 284 13.92 -2.66 0.60
C ARG A 284 13.10 -1.37 0.39
N ALA A 285 12.18 -1.35 -0.59
CA ALA A 285 11.35 -0.16 -0.83
C ALA A 285 10.51 0.20 0.40
N ALA A 286 9.96 -0.79 1.11
CA ALA A 286 9.24 -0.55 2.35
C ALA A 286 10.07 0.21 3.40
N MET A 287 11.37 -0.10 3.47
CA MET A 287 12.28 0.59 4.40
C MET A 287 12.59 2.02 3.97
N LYS A 288 12.59 2.30 2.64
CA LYS A 288 12.69 3.68 2.15
C LYS A 288 11.50 4.51 2.63
N MET A 289 10.28 3.96 2.51
CA MET A 289 9.08 4.65 2.97
C MET A 289 9.07 4.81 4.50
N ALA A 290 9.54 3.81 5.26
CA ALA A 290 9.67 3.90 6.72
C ALA A 290 10.65 5.02 7.15
N ASN A 291 11.77 5.13 6.45
CA ASN A 291 12.76 6.19 6.65
C ASN A 291 12.17 7.58 6.34
N ILE A 292 11.55 7.73 5.15
CA ILE A 292 10.94 8.99 4.73
C ILE A 292 9.84 9.40 5.71
N ASP A 293 8.88 8.53 5.99
CA ASP A 293 7.75 8.84 6.87
C ASP A 293 8.21 9.25 8.27
N SER A 294 9.23 8.56 8.83
CA SER A 294 9.82 8.91 10.12
C SER A 294 10.51 10.28 10.10
N ARG A 295 11.25 10.61 9.04
CA ARG A 295 11.97 11.90 8.94
C ARG A 295 11.03 13.09 8.75
N PHE A 296 9.82 12.86 8.25
CA PHE A 296 8.79 13.87 8.07
C PHE A 296 7.66 13.75 9.12
N ASP A 297 7.99 13.35 10.36
CA ASP A 297 7.08 13.28 11.50
C ASP A 297 5.83 12.43 11.24
N PHE A 298 5.98 11.35 10.49
CA PHE A 298 4.92 10.43 10.08
C PHE A 298 3.78 11.11 9.31
N MET A 299 4.09 12.16 8.53
CA MET A 299 3.10 12.94 7.81
C MET A 299 2.26 12.14 6.81
N PHE A 300 2.72 10.97 6.37
CA PHE A 300 1.97 10.09 5.46
C PHE A 300 1.06 9.15 6.24
N THR A 301 1.56 8.52 7.30
CA THR A 301 0.74 7.57 8.09
C THR A 301 -0.07 8.25 9.19
N ASP A 302 0.23 9.48 9.57
CA ASP A 302 -0.53 10.31 10.53
C ASP A 302 -0.66 11.75 10.02
N PRO A 303 -1.33 11.96 8.86
CA PRO A 303 -1.40 13.27 8.21
C PRO A 303 -2.11 14.31 9.07
N LYS A 304 -1.52 15.51 9.08
CA LYS A 304 -2.04 16.67 9.78
C LYS A 304 -2.28 17.81 8.82
N ASP A 305 -3.30 18.60 9.09
CA ASP A 305 -3.59 19.85 8.37
C ASP A 305 -2.56 20.94 8.70
N ILE A 306 -2.72 22.11 8.11
CA ILE A 306 -1.84 23.27 8.32
C ILE A 306 -1.89 23.79 9.78
N TYR A 307 -2.91 23.42 10.55
CA TYR A 307 -3.10 23.80 11.95
C TYR A 307 -2.60 22.70 12.92
N GLY A 308 -2.02 21.61 12.42
CA GLY A 308 -1.52 20.49 13.21
C GLY A 308 -2.62 19.55 13.72
N GLN A 309 -3.87 19.67 13.24
CA GLN A 309 -4.95 18.76 13.56
C GLN A 309 -4.90 17.53 12.65
N SER A 310 -5.44 16.39 13.13
CA SER A 310 -5.54 15.19 12.28
C SER A 310 -6.35 15.48 11.02
N ALA A 311 -5.78 15.20 9.85
CA ALA A 311 -6.47 15.29 8.56
C ALA A 311 -7.43 14.12 8.33
N VAL A 312 -7.43 13.11 9.20
CA VAL A 312 -8.32 11.94 9.13
C VAL A 312 -9.41 12.07 10.18
N ASP A 313 -10.66 12.12 9.75
CA ASP A 313 -11.81 12.16 10.65
C ASP A 313 -11.91 10.89 11.52
N LYS A 314 -12.47 11.00 12.73
CA LYS A 314 -12.59 9.87 13.70
C LYS A 314 -13.25 8.61 13.13
N ASN A 315 -14.13 8.73 12.16
CA ASN A 315 -14.85 7.62 11.55
C ASN A 315 -14.41 7.35 10.10
N GLU A 316 -13.44 8.10 9.61
CA GLU A 316 -12.87 7.96 8.27
C GLU A 316 -11.70 6.96 8.26
N LEU A 317 -11.47 6.31 7.13
CA LEU A 317 -10.25 5.55 6.85
C LEU A 317 -9.15 6.51 6.40
N LEU A 318 -7.90 6.18 6.69
CA LEU A 318 -6.79 6.78 5.98
C LEU A 318 -6.76 6.25 4.55
N TYR A 319 -7.09 7.07 3.57
CA TYR A 319 -7.02 6.72 2.15
C TYR A 319 -5.67 7.07 1.58
N PHE A 320 -5.06 6.14 0.85
CA PHE A 320 -3.79 6.37 0.15
C PHE A 320 -3.77 5.74 -1.23
N ALA A 321 -2.87 6.20 -2.09
CA ALA A 321 -2.59 5.56 -3.37
C ALA A 321 -1.09 5.27 -3.51
N ASP A 322 -0.76 4.17 -4.21
CA ASP A 322 0.61 3.75 -4.51
C ASP A 322 0.72 3.47 -6.01
N VAL A 323 1.48 4.31 -6.71
CA VAL A 323 1.47 4.38 -8.16
C VAL A 323 2.84 4.01 -8.73
N CYS A 324 2.87 3.20 -9.79
CA CYS A 324 4.09 2.64 -10.37
C CYS A 324 4.94 1.86 -9.36
N ALA A 325 4.29 1.16 -8.43
CA ALA A 325 4.90 0.72 -7.17
C ALA A 325 4.98 -0.81 -7.02
N GLY A 326 4.74 -1.59 -8.07
CA GLY A 326 4.94 -3.04 -7.98
C GLY A 326 6.40 -3.39 -7.61
N PRO A 327 6.62 -4.35 -6.70
CA PRO A 327 5.68 -5.32 -6.13
C PRO A 327 4.91 -4.86 -4.88
N GLY A 328 5.03 -3.60 -4.42
CA GLY A 328 4.17 -3.03 -3.37
C GLY A 328 4.83 -2.81 -2.01
N GLY A 329 6.15 -2.61 -1.98
CA GLY A 329 6.86 -2.40 -0.71
C GLY A 329 6.37 -1.17 0.07
N PHE A 330 6.15 -0.03 -0.57
CA PHE A 330 5.61 1.18 0.08
C PHE A 330 4.23 0.90 0.68
N SER A 331 3.37 0.23 -0.07
CA SER A 331 2.04 -0.16 0.40
C SER A 331 2.09 -1.08 1.61
N GLU A 332 2.97 -2.10 1.64
CA GLU A 332 3.08 -3.01 2.79
C GLU A 332 3.49 -2.27 4.07
N TYR A 333 4.40 -1.27 3.97
CA TYR A 333 4.75 -0.43 5.12
C TYR A 333 3.54 0.33 5.67
N VAL A 334 2.74 0.98 4.82
CA VAL A 334 1.56 1.74 5.25
C VAL A 334 0.53 0.81 5.89
N LEU A 335 0.25 -0.33 5.26
CA LEU A 335 -0.67 -1.35 5.77
C LEU A 335 -0.19 -1.90 7.13
N TRP A 336 1.10 -2.13 7.31
CA TRP A 336 1.66 -2.54 8.60
C TRP A 336 1.46 -1.47 9.68
N ARG A 337 1.73 -0.20 9.35
CA ARG A 337 1.66 0.91 10.31
C ARG A 337 0.22 1.22 10.73
N LYS A 338 -0.73 1.20 9.79
CA LYS A 338 -2.14 1.56 10.00
C LYS A 338 -3.06 0.35 10.18
N LYS A 339 -2.58 -0.84 9.89
CA LYS A 339 -3.38 -2.08 9.94
C LYS A 339 -4.62 -1.96 9.05
N TRP A 340 -5.79 -2.39 9.53
CA TRP A 340 -7.06 -2.32 8.80
C TRP A 340 -7.72 -0.91 8.77
N GLU A 341 -7.15 0.06 9.46
CA GLU A 341 -7.72 1.43 9.53
C GLU A 341 -7.35 2.32 8.33
N CYS A 342 -6.84 1.74 7.27
CA CYS A 342 -6.56 2.41 6.00
C CYS A 342 -7.15 1.65 4.81
N LYS A 343 -7.28 2.35 3.68
CA LYS A 343 -7.63 1.78 2.38
C LYS A 343 -6.66 2.31 1.34
N GLY A 344 -5.94 1.38 0.68
CA GLY A 344 -5.00 1.70 -0.39
C GLY A 344 -5.54 1.41 -1.78
N PHE A 345 -5.16 2.23 -2.75
CA PHE A 345 -5.43 2.07 -4.17
C PHE A 345 -4.10 1.93 -4.91
N GLY A 346 -3.90 0.81 -5.60
CA GLY A 346 -2.67 0.55 -6.35
C GLY A 346 -2.86 0.77 -7.84
N PHE A 347 -1.86 1.38 -8.50
CA PHE A 347 -1.84 1.52 -9.95
C PHE A 347 -0.43 1.25 -10.47
N THR A 348 -0.25 0.16 -11.19
CA THR A 348 1.05 -0.25 -11.75
C THR A 348 0.87 -1.08 -13.02
N LEU A 349 1.91 -1.22 -13.81
CA LEU A 349 1.91 -2.10 -14.99
C LEU A 349 1.59 -3.54 -14.59
N LYS A 350 0.64 -4.14 -15.30
CA LYS A 350 0.21 -5.52 -15.08
C LYS A 350 1.17 -6.49 -15.77
N ASN A 351 2.32 -6.73 -15.14
CA ASN A 351 3.37 -7.61 -15.64
C ASN A 351 4.01 -8.42 -14.50
N GLN A 352 5.21 -8.95 -14.70
CA GLN A 352 5.96 -9.70 -13.67
C GLN A 352 6.25 -8.88 -12.39
N ASN A 353 6.28 -7.56 -12.50
CA ASN A 353 6.48 -6.62 -11.39
C ASN A 353 5.18 -6.07 -10.81
N ASP A 354 4.05 -6.71 -11.06
CA ASP A 354 2.76 -6.37 -10.45
C ASP A 354 2.76 -6.54 -8.92
N PHE A 355 1.78 -5.97 -8.23
CA PHE A 355 1.62 -6.10 -6.77
C PHE A 355 1.56 -7.56 -6.33
N LYS A 356 2.48 -7.96 -5.44
CA LYS A 356 2.55 -9.32 -4.88
C LYS A 356 1.83 -9.40 -3.53
N LEU A 357 0.51 -9.18 -3.51
CA LEU A 357 -0.28 -9.12 -2.29
C LEU A 357 -0.24 -10.41 -1.47
N GLU A 358 0.00 -11.56 -2.13
CA GLU A 358 0.16 -12.84 -1.45
C GLU A 358 1.43 -12.89 -0.58
N ASP A 359 2.41 -12.06 -0.89
CA ASP A 359 3.67 -11.96 -0.17
C ASP A 359 3.67 -10.84 0.90
N PHE A 360 2.58 -10.10 1.08
CA PHE A 360 2.46 -9.14 2.18
C PHE A 360 2.24 -9.90 3.49
N PHE A 361 3.28 -9.98 4.31
CA PHE A 361 3.25 -10.69 5.59
C PHE A 361 3.16 -9.75 6.79
N ALA A 362 3.65 -8.53 6.65
CA ALA A 362 3.69 -7.56 7.73
C ALA A 362 2.36 -6.81 7.89
N GLY A 363 1.72 -6.43 6.79
CA GLY A 363 0.45 -5.68 6.78
C GLY A 363 -0.71 -6.46 6.18
N PRO A 364 -1.97 -6.06 6.43
CA PRO A 364 -3.16 -6.71 5.90
C PRO A 364 -3.43 -6.32 4.43
N PRO A 365 -3.14 -7.17 3.44
CA PRO A 365 -3.36 -6.85 2.02
C PRO A 365 -4.84 -6.73 1.65
N GLU A 366 -5.75 -7.16 2.51
CA GLU A 366 -7.19 -7.14 2.29
C GLU A 366 -7.75 -5.73 2.12
N THR A 367 -7.05 -4.72 2.68
CA THR A 367 -7.44 -3.31 2.60
C THR A 367 -6.77 -2.57 1.44
N PHE A 368 -6.05 -3.28 0.58
CA PHE A 368 -5.42 -2.74 -0.62
C PHE A 368 -6.08 -3.27 -1.89
N GLU A 369 -6.31 -2.40 -2.85
CA GLU A 369 -7.00 -2.73 -4.10
C GLU A 369 -6.21 -2.25 -5.32
N PRO A 370 -5.56 -3.16 -6.07
CA PRO A 370 -4.98 -2.84 -7.37
C PRO A 370 -6.05 -2.50 -8.41
N TYR A 371 -5.75 -1.49 -9.22
CA TYR A 371 -6.55 -1.07 -10.36
C TYR A 371 -5.63 -0.82 -11.55
N TYR A 372 -6.04 -1.19 -12.75
CA TYR A 372 -5.16 -1.19 -13.94
C TYR A 372 -5.65 -0.27 -15.06
N GLY A 373 -6.57 0.65 -14.74
CA GLY A 373 -7.16 1.54 -15.73
C GLY A 373 -8.23 0.88 -16.58
N VAL A 374 -8.83 1.66 -17.50
CA VAL A 374 -9.86 1.18 -18.44
C VAL A 374 -9.26 0.21 -19.47
N ASP A 375 -7.99 0.40 -19.84
CA ASP A 375 -7.28 -0.47 -20.79
C ASP A 375 -6.80 -1.78 -20.10
N GLY A 376 -6.79 -1.84 -18.78
CA GLY A 376 -6.50 -3.02 -17.99
C GLY A 376 -5.02 -3.41 -17.93
N ASP A 377 -4.11 -2.56 -18.40
CA ASP A 377 -2.65 -2.79 -18.48
C ASP A 377 -1.85 -2.05 -17.40
N GLY A 378 -2.45 -1.08 -16.71
CA GLY A 378 -1.80 -0.27 -15.69
C GLY A 378 -0.80 0.76 -16.23
N ASN A 379 -0.84 1.07 -17.52
CA ASN A 379 0.05 2.03 -18.15
C ASN A 379 -0.32 3.46 -17.76
N ILE A 380 0.56 4.13 -16.98
CA ILE A 380 0.37 5.48 -16.49
C ILE A 380 0.49 6.55 -17.60
N TYR A 381 1.13 6.25 -18.72
CA TYR A 381 1.23 7.19 -19.83
C TYR A 381 -0.09 7.36 -20.57
N SER A 382 -0.99 6.36 -20.49
CA SER A 382 -2.33 6.42 -21.08
C SER A 382 -3.20 7.44 -20.38
N ALA A 383 -3.57 8.51 -21.11
CA ALA A 383 -4.51 9.54 -20.62
C ALA A 383 -5.87 8.95 -20.20
N ARG A 384 -6.34 7.91 -20.89
CA ARG A 384 -7.58 7.19 -20.58
C ARG A 384 -7.48 6.44 -19.25
N ASN A 385 -6.36 5.77 -19.02
CA ASN A 385 -6.10 5.07 -17.76
C ASN A 385 -6.03 6.04 -16.57
N LEU A 386 -5.34 7.18 -16.72
CA LEU A 386 -5.25 8.21 -15.69
C LEU A 386 -6.64 8.75 -15.31
N ARG A 387 -7.48 9.10 -16.31
CA ARG A 387 -8.86 9.55 -16.03
C ARG A 387 -9.71 8.47 -15.38
N SER A 388 -9.59 7.23 -15.84
CA SER A 388 -10.30 6.10 -15.25
C SER A 388 -9.85 5.83 -13.81
N PHE A 389 -8.55 5.97 -13.51
CA PHE A 389 -8.04 5.83 -12.14
C PHE A 389 -8.52 6.98 -11.23
N GLN A 390 -8.55 8.20 -11.74
CA GLN A 390 -9.14 9.35 -11.04
C GLN A 390 -10.59 9.08 -10.65
N GLU A 391 -11.43 8.68 -11.61
CA GLU A 391 -12.84 8.35 -11.37
C GLU A 391 -13.00 7.22 -10.35
N PHE A 392 -12.18 6.19 -10.45
CA PHE A 392 -12.17 5.07 -9.53
C PHE A 392 -11.83 5.51 -8.10
N VAL A 393 -10.77 6.27 -7.90
CA VAL A 393 -10.36 6.77 -6.58
C VAL A 393 -11.43 7.70 -6.00
N LEU A 394 -11.91 8.68 -6.77
CA LEU A 394 -12.90 9.66 -6.30
C LEU A 394 -14.21 8.97 -5.91
N SER A 395 -14.73 8.05 -6.72
CA SER A 395 -15.95 7.30 -6.40
C SER A 395 -15.84 6.46 -5.13
N ASN A 396 -14.62 6.03 -4.74
CA ASN A 396 -14.35 5.24 -3.56
C ASN A 396 -13.91 6.05 -2.32
N THR A 397 -13.79 7.37 -2.46
CA THR A 397 -13.41 8.29 -1.39
C THR A 397 -14.45 9.39 -1.16
N GLU A 398 -15.70 9.14 -1.50
CA GLU A 398 -16.81 10.11 -1.35
C GLU A 398 -16.52 11.43 -2.11
N ASN A 399 -15.84 11.36 -3.24
CA ASN A 399 -15.33 12.46 -4.07
C ASN A 399 -14.32 13.40 -3.36
N LYS A 400 -13.76 12.98 -2.22
CA LYS A 400 -12.76 13.78 -1.49
C LYS A 400 -11.35 13.59 -2.04
N GLY A 401 -11.02 12.42 -2.58
CA GLY A 401 -9.66 12.00 -2.92
C GLY A 401 -8.90 11.37 -1.75
N VAL A 402 -7.66 10.93 -2.00
CA VAL A 402 -6.81 10.29 -1.00
C VAL A 402 -6.08 11.32 -0.14
N HIS A 403 -5.68 10.94 1.08
CA HIS A 403 -4.92 11.79 1.98
C HIS A 403 -3.47 11.96 1.52
N PHE A 404 -2.91 10.92 0.93
CA PHE A 404 -1.58 10.98 0.33
C PHE A 404 -1.43 9.97 -0.81
N MET A 405 -0.48 10.28 -1.69
CA MET A 405 -0.05 9.40 -2.77
C MET A 405 1.46 9.18 -2.70
N MET A 406 1.86 7.95 -3.00
CA MET A 406 3.26 7.53 -3.13
C MET A 406 3.52 7.07 -4.56
N ALA A 407 4.76 7.29 -5.04
CA ALA A 407 5.20 6.78 -6.33
C ALA A 407 6.70 6.43 -6.28
N ASP A 408 7.05 5.16 -6.45
CA ASP A 408 8.44 4.67 -6.52
C ASP A 408 8.76 4.12 -7.91
N GLY A 409 8.17 4.73 -8.96
CA GLY A 409 8.32 4.33 -10.35
C GLY A 409 9.76 4.38 -10.83
N GLY A 410 10.14 3.40 -11.62
CA GLY A 410 11.46 3.30 -12.25
C GLY A 410 11.51 2.14 -13.23
N PHE A 411 12.54 2.13 -14.07
CA PHE A 411 12.81 1.03 -14.99
C PHE A 411 14.32 0.81 -15.08
N SER A 412 14.73 -0.35 -15.57
CA SER A 412 16.13 -0.66 -15.75
C SER A 412 16.74 0.23 -16.84
N VAL A 413 17.86 0.84 -16.51
CA VAL A 413 18.70 1.65 -17.40
C VAL A 413 20.12 1.09 -17.49
N GLU A 414 20.27 -0.21 -17.25
CA GLU A 414 21.58 -0.89 -17.19
C GLU A 414 22.45 -0.52 -18.40
N GLY A 415 23.64 0.04 -18.12
CA GLY A 415 24.55 0.58 -19.13
C GLY A 415 24.17 1.97 -19.68
N ARG A 416 23.11 2.62 -19.14
CA ARG A 416 22.64 3.96 -19.53
C ARG A 416 22.31 4.83 -18.30
N GLU A 417 22.99 4.60 -17.18
CA GLU A 417 22.71 5.26 -15.90
C GLU A 417 22.86 6.79 -15.96
N ASN A 418 23.68 7.28 -16.90
CA ASN A 418 23.86 8.72 -17.14
C ASN A 418 22.69 9.37 -17.90
N GLU A 419 21.81 8.55 -18.53
CA GLU A 419 20.64 9.02 -19.27
C GLU A 419 19.33 8.87 -18.48
N GLN A 420 19.40 8.36 -17.25
CA GLN A 420 18.25 7.96 -16.45
C GLN A 420 17.25 9.09 -16.26
N GLU A 421 17.68 10.33 -16.06
CA GLU A 421 16.81 11.51 -15.95
C GLU A 421 16.00 11.74 -17.23
N ILE A 422 16.66 11.76 -18.38
CA ILE A 422 16.01 11.99 -19.68
C ILE A 422 14.98 10.89 -19.98
N LEU A 423 15.37 9.64 -19.74
CA LEU A 423 14.48 8.49 -19.96
C LEU A 423 13.27 8.49 -19.04
N SER A 424 13.40 9.03 -17.81
CA SER A 424 12.35 9.04 -16.79
C SER A 424 11.45 10.26 -16.86
N LYS A 425 11.70 11.25 -17.71
CA LYS A 425 10.98 12.54 -17.69
C LYS A 425 9.45 12.42 -17.82
N GLN A 426 8.94 11.57 -18.72
CA GLN A 426 7.50 11.35 -18.86
C GLN A 426 6.93 10.57 -17.67
N LEU A 427 7.71 9.68 -17.05
CA LEU A 427 7.31 8.98 -15.84
C LEU A 427 7.14 9.96 -14.68
N TYR A 428 8.08 10.90 -14.49
CA TYR A 428 7.94 11.97 -13.49
C TYR A 428 6.66 12.77 -13.71
N LEU A 429 6.47 13.28 -14.95
CA LEU A 429 5.29 14.03 -15.32
C LEU A 429 4.00 13.28 -14.98
N CYS A 430 3.88 12.01 -15.37
CA CYS A 430 2.66 11.24 -15.17
C CYS A 430 2.39 10.90 -13.69
N GLN A 431 3.44 10.64 -12.89
CA GLN A 431 3.31 10.43 -11.45
C GLN A 431 2.88 11.73 -10.74
N PHE A 432 3.44 12.89 -11.13
CA PHE A 432 3.05 14.19 -10.60
C PHE A 432 1.61 14.53 -10.99
N LEU A 433 1.27 14.40 -12.25
CA LEU A 433 -0.09 14.58 -12.75
C LEU A 433 -1.08 13.69 -12.00
N CYS A 434 -0.78 12.41 -11.83
CA CYS A 434 -1.64 11.49 -11.10
C CYS A 434 -1.91 11.99 -9.68
N SER A 435 -0.90 12.52 -8.98
CA SER A 435 -1.07 13.08 -7.64
C SER A 435 -2.05 14.26 -7.61
N LEU A 436 -1.94 15.17 -8.57
CA LEU A 436 -2.86 16.33 -8.67
C LEU A 436 -4.31 15.91 -9.02
N LEU A 437 -4.49 14.75 -9.66
CA LEU A 437 -5.83 14.26 -10.06
C LEU A 437 -6.57 13.55 -8.92
N ILE A 438 -5.85 12.91 -7.97
CA ILE A 438 -6.47 12.01 -6.98
C ILE A 438 -6.32 12.44 -5.53
N LEU A 439 -5.42 13.38 -5.23
CA LEU A 439 -5.26 13.90 -3.88
C LEU A 439 -6.42 14.81 -3.50
N ARG A 440 -6.76 14.79 -2.22
CA ARG A 440 -7.65 15.80 -1.63
C ARG A 440 -6.88 17.09 -1.34
N PRO A 441 -7.54 18.26 -1.27
CA PRO A 441 -6.93 19.45 -0.72
C PRO A 441 -6.29 19.19 0.65
N GLY A 442 -5.11 19.75 0.89
CA GLY A 442 -4.31 19.47 2.08
C GLY A 442 -3.61 18.10 2.07
N GLY A 443 -3.74 17.31 1.01
CA GLY A 443 -3.09 16.01 0.86
C GLY A 443 -1.58 16.08 0.63
N HIS A 444 -0.89 14.94 0.75
CA HIS A 444 0.57 14.85 0.66
C HIS A 444 1.02 13.95 -0.48
N PHE A 445 2.23 14.20 -0.97
CA PHE A 445 2.79 13.42 -2.08
C PHE A 445 4.26 13.11 -1.84
N VAL A 446 4.67 11.90 -2.21
CA VAL A 446 6.08 11.50 -2.29
C VAL A 446 6.32 10.76 -3.60
N CYS A 447 7.38 11.15 -4.31
CA CYS A 447 7.74 10.52 -5.56
C CYS A 447 9.25 10.37 -5.71
N LYS A 448 9.68 9.20 -6.19
CA LYS A 448 11.06 8.95 -6.57
C LYS A 448 11.44 9.77 -7.78
N LEU A 449 12.61 10.37 -7.70
CA LEU A 449 13.32 11.04 -8.77
C LEU A 449 14.74 10.50 -8.88
N PHE A 450 15.35 10.78 -10.00
CA PHE A 450 16.80 10.63 -10.19
C PHE A 450 17.46 12.01 -10.21
N ASP A 451 18.33 12.26 -11.15
CA ASP A 451 18.97 13.58 -11.28
C ASP A 451 17.95 14.68 -11.66
N LEU A 452 18.23 15.94 -11.36
CA LEU A 452 17.41 17.12 -11.64
C LEU A 452 18.27 18.20 -12.33
N PHE A 453 18.92 17.85 -13.42
CA PHE A 453 19.81 18.77 -14.14
C PHE A 453 19.11 19.42 -15.33
N THR A 454 18.10 18.75 -15.92
CA THR A 454 17.43 19.26 -17.14
C THR A 454 16.38 20.32 -16.81
N PRO A 455 16.20 21.35 -17.68
CA PRO A 455 15.14 22.35 -17.54
C PRO A 455 13.73 21.72 -17.45
N PHE A 456 13.49 20.60 -18.12
CA PHE A 456 12.22 19.89 -18.04
C PHE A 456 11.94 19.36 -16.64
N SER A 457 12.89 18.64 -16.03
CA SER A 457 12.73 18.08 -14.68
C SER A 457 12.61 19.16 -13.61
N VAL A 458 13.41 20.20 -13.70
CA VAL A 458 13.37 21.35 -12.79
C VAL A 458 12.07 22.14 -12.96
N GLY A 459 11.59 22.32 -14.19
CA GLY A 459 10.29 22.92 -14.47
C GLY A 459 9.13 22.13 -13.87
N LEU A 460 9.19 20.78 -13.86
CA LEU A 460 8.20 19.98 -13.15
C LEU A 460 8.17 20.27 -11.64
N ILE A 461 9.35 20.41 -11.01
CA ILE A 461 9.44 20.76 -9.58
C ILE A 461 8.77 22.14 -9.34
N TYR A 462 9.01 23.11 -10.23
CA TYR A 462 8.39 24.44 -10.14
C TYR A 462 6.86 24.37 -10.25
N LEU A 463 6.32 23.57 -11.16
CA LEU A 463 4.87 23.32 -11.26
C LEU A 463 4.29 22.72 -9.98
N MET A 464 5.06 21.85 -9.29
CA MET A 464 4.64 21.31 -7.99
C MET A 464 4.68 22.38 -6.88
N CYS A 465 5.60 23.36 -6.94
CA CYS A 465 5.60 24.52 -6.02
C CYS A 465 4.35 25.38 -6.21
N MET A 466 3.81 25.46 -7.43
CA MET A 466 2.53 26.14 -7.67
C MET A 466 1.37 25.37 -7.01
N ALA A 467 1.43 24.04 -6.98
CA ALA A 467 0.34 23.17 -6.54
C ALA A 467 0.36 22.82 -5.04
N PHE A 468 1.51 22.86 -4.38
CA PHE A 468 1.66 22.50 -2.96
C PHE A 468 2.20 23.65 -2.12
N GLU A 469 1.89 23.63 -0.82
CA GLU A 469 2.36 24.66 0.12
C GLU A 469 3.84 24.52 0.46
N LYS A 470 4.34 23.29 0.57
CA LYS A 470 5.73 23.01 0.95
C LYS A 470 6.29 21.87 0.10
N ILE A 471 7.53 22.04 -0.35
CA ILE A 471 8.28 21.04 -1.12
C ILE A 471 9.66 20.85 -0.51
N CYS A 472 10.14 19.61 -0.53
CA CYS A 472 11.49 19.23 -0.14
C CYS A 472 12.04 18.20 -1.13
N ILE A 473 13.28 18.39 -1.60
CA ILE A 473 14.05 17.36 -2.30
C ILE A 473 14.88 16.63 -1.25
N PHE A 474 14.65 15.33 -1.13
CA PHE A 474 15.18 14.52 -0.02
C PHE A 474 15.82 13.23 -0.52
N LYS A 475 16.97 12.86 0.07
CA LYS A 475 17.61 11.58 -0.18
C LYS A 475 17.68 10.79 1.13
N PRO A 476 16.86 9.72 1.28
CA PRO A 476 16.87 8.91 2.49
C PRO A 476 18.13 8.03 2.58
N ASN A 477 18.58 7.72 3.78
CA ASN A 477 19.72 6.82 4.04
C ASN A 477 19.52 5.41 3.46
N THR A 478 18.27 4.98 3.35
CA THR A 478 17.90 3.72 2.71
C THR A 478 18.07 3.72 1.19
N SER A 479 18.12 4.87 0.54
CA SER A 479 18.60 4.99 -0.85
C SER A 479 20.13 4.95 -0.84
N ARG A 480 20.74 4.13 -1.70
CA ARG A 480 22.20 4.01 -1.75
C ARG A 480 22.85 5.35 -2.04
N PRO A 481 23.83 5.80 -1.23
CA PRO A 481 24.40 7.15 -1.39
C PRO A 481 25.08 7.39 -2.75
N ALA A 482 25.62 6.34 -3.36
CA ALA A 482 26.32 6.41 -4.65
C ALA A 482 25.39 6.49 -5.87
N ASN A 483 24.06 6.33 -5.71
CA ASN A 483 23.11 6.45 -6.82
C ASN A 483 22.47 7.85 -6.88
N SER A 484 21.85 8.17 -8.03
CA SER A 484 21.16 9.44 -8.25
C SER A 484 19.79 9.55 -7.58
N GLU A 485 19.26 8.43 -7.05
CA GLU A 485 17.90 8.34 -6.49
C GLU A 485 17.70 9.34 -5.35
N ARG A 486 16.66 10.14 -5.48
CA ARG A 486 16.15 11.09 -4.49
C ARG A 486 14.64 11.13 -4.54
N TYR A 487 13.99 11.88 -3.66
CA TYR A 487 12.54 11.96 -3.58
C TYR A 487 12.10 13.42 -3.52
N ILE A 488 11.01 13.75 -4.23
CA ILE A 488 10.25 14.95 -3.94
C ILE A 488 9.23 14.64 -2.86
N ILE A 489 9.17 15.47 -1.83
CA ILE A 489 8.19 15.41 -0.75
C ILE A 489 7.36 16.68 -0.85
N CYS A 490 6.05 16.52 -1.09
CA CYS A 490 5.11 17.62 -1.20
C CYS A 490 4.11 17.56 -0.05
N LYS A 491 3.84 18.68 0.58
CA LYS A 491 2.96 18.79 1.73
C LYS A 491 1.89 19.82 1.47
N TRP A 492 0.61 19.43 1.72
CA TRP A 492 -0.58 20.23 1.60
C TRP A 492 -0.87 20.71 0.18
N LEU A 493 -1.60 19.90 -0.60
CA LEU A 493 -2.10 20.26 -1.92
C LEU A 493 -3.04 21.47 -1.79
N LYS A 494 -2.82 22.50 -2.62
CA LYS A 494 -3.66 23.70 -2.71
C LYS A 494 -4.98 23.43 -3.46
N ASP A 495 -6.02 24.20 -3.15
CA ASP A 495 -7.33 24.07 -3.79
C ASP A 495 -7.34 24.44 -5.28
N ASP A 496 -6.42 25.30 -5.70
CA ASP A 496 -6.34 25.88 -7.05
C ASP A 496 -5.36 25.18 -8.00
N SER A 497 -4.96 23.94 -7.68
CA SER A 497 -4.01 23.14 -8.45
C SER A 497 -4.51 22.64 -9.82
N LYS A 498 -5.79 22.85 -10.14
CA LYS A 498 -6.42 22.28 -11.35
C LYS A 498 -5.80 22.76 -12.66
N ASP A 499 -5.48 24.04 -12.80
CA ASP A 499 -4.89 24.59 -14.03
C ASP A 499 -3.50 23.94 -14.31
N VAL A 500 -2.73 23.66 -13.25
CA VAL A 500 -1.44 22.94 -13.33
C VAL A 500 -1.65 21.50 -13.77
N ALA A 501 -2.65 20.81 -13.20
CA ALA A 501 -2.96 19.44 -13.58
C ALA A 501 -3.41 19.33 -15.04
N ASP A 502 -4.27 20.23 -15.50
CA ASP A 502 -4.73 20.26 -16.90
C ASP A 502 -3.57 20.55 -17.86
N TYR A 503 -2.63 21.43 -17.48
CA TYR A 503 -1.42 21.71 -18.25
C TYR A 503 -0.50 20.47 -18.36
N MET A 504 -0.22 19.81 -17.23
CA MET A 504 0.56 18.57 -17.24
C MET A 504 -0.10 17.46 -18.07
N PHE A 505 -1.44 17.44 -18.08
CA PHE A 505 -2.20 16.49 -18.89
C PHE A 505 -1.96 16.71 -20.39
N GLU A 506 -2.00 17.96 -20.86
CA GLU A 506 -1.72 18.33 -22.25
C GLU A 506 -0.27 18.00 -22.64
N ILE A 507 0.69 18.22 -21.72
CA ILE A 507 2.10 17.83 -21.96
C ILE A 507 2.19 16.32 -22.16
N ASN A 508 1.53 15.51 -21.32
CA ASN A 508 1.54 14.05 -21.45
C ASN A 508 0.95 13.58 -22.79
N GLU A 509 -0.15 14.17 -23.25
CA GLU A 509 -0.75 13.84 -24.55
C GLU A 509 0.19 14.16 -25.70
N LYS A 510 0.92 15.28 -25.65
CA LYS A 510 1.92 15.65 -26.67
C LYS A 510 3.12 14.70 -26.68
N LEU A 511 3.68 14.39 -25.49
CA LEU A 511 4.80 13.44 -25.38
C LEU A 511 4.41 12.05 -25.89
N THR A 512 3.22 11.58 -25.56
CA THR A 512 2.68 10.31 -26.04
C THR A 512 2.55 10.32 -27.58
N LYS A 513 2.11 11.42 -28.16
CA LYS A 513 2.02 11.60 -29.62
C LYS A 513 3.42 11.55 -30.26
N TYR A 514 4.42 12.20 -29.66
CA TYR A 514 5.79 12.16 -30.22
C TYR A 514 6.40 10.78 -30.17
N LEU A 515 6.16 10.02 -29.10
CA LEU A 515 6.59 8.62 -28.99
C LEU A 515 5.95 7.74 -30.07
N THR A 516 4.63 7.89 -30.30
CA THR A 516 3.89 7.06 -31.26
C THR A 516 4.23 7.39 -32.71
N THR A 517 4.63 8.62 -33.00
CA THR A 517 4.99 9.07 -34.38
C THR A 517 6.48 8.97 -34.65
N THR A 518 7.29 8.40 -33.78
CA THR A 518 8.77 8.36 -33.88
C THR A 518 9.38 9.71 -34.26
N SER A 519 8.84 10.78 -33.66
CA SER A 519 9.28 12.15 -33.95
C SER A 519 10.64 12.41 -33.30
N GLU A 520 11.48 13.19 -33.96
CA GLU A 520 12.69 13.77 -33.34
C GLU A 520 12.36 14.94 -32.41
N LYS A 521 11.08 15.38 -32.38
CA LYS A 521 10.61 16.44 -31.48
C LYS A 521 10.37 15.90 -30.09
N ASP A 522 10.63 16.77 -29.13
CA ASP A 522 10.40 16.54 -27.71
C ASP A 522 9.96 17.87 -27.05
N ILE A 523 9.46 17.81 -25.82
CA ILE A 523 9.22 18.99 -24.98
C ILE A 523 10.46 19.14 -24.08
N ILE A 524 11.18 20.25 -24.24
CA ILE A 524 12.44 20.48 -23.55
C ILE A 524 12.28 21.35 -22.30
N GLU A 525 11.28 22.25 -22.31
CA GLU A 525 10.91 23.06 -21.13
C GLU A 525 9.40 23.01 -20.91
N VAL A 526 8.99 22.94 -19.66
CA VAL A 526 7.60 23.05 -19.21
C VAL A 526 7.37 24.34 -18.42
N VAL A 527 8.44 25.00 -18.02
CA VAL A 527 8.53 26.36 -17.47
C VAL A 527 9.72 27.01 -18.13
N PRO A 528 9.60 28.23 -18.68
CA PRO A 528 10.72 28.91 -19.31
C PRO A 528 11.92 29.09 -18.38
N LEU A 529 13.11 28.82 -18.88
CA LEU A 529 14.35 28.89 -18.12
C LEU A 529 14.57 30.24 -17.41
N ASN A 530 14.18 31.34 -18.06
CA ASN A 530 14.28 32.68 -17.45
C ASN A 530 13.38 32.81 -16.21
N ILE A 531 12.15 32.24 -16.19
CA ILE A 531 11.25 32.26 -15.03
C ILE A 531 11.86 31.45 -13.87
N LEU A 532 12.44 30.28 -14.18
CA LEU A 532 13.12 29.46 -13.18
C LEU A 532 14.31 30.19 -12.52
N LYS A 533 15.04 30.99 -13.29
CA LYS A 533 16.19 31.78 -12.79
C LYS A 533 15.78 33.09 -12.11
N GLU A 534 14.72 33.74 -12.56
CA GLU A 534 14.21 34.97 -11.94
C GLU A 534 13.70 34.76 -10.53
N ASN A 535 13.22 33.52 -10.22
CA ASN A 535 12.90 33.13 -8.83
C ASN A 535 14.17 32.66 -8.14
N GLU A 536 14.93 33.62 -7.55
CA GLU A 536 16.26 33.33 -6.99
C GLU A 536 16.22 32.30 -5.87
N ASP A 537 15.23 32.33 -4.98
CA ASP A 537 15.10 31.36 -3.87
C ASP A 537 14.88 29.94 -4.41
N PHE A 538 14.04 29.78 -5.44
CA PHE A 538 13.86 28.50 -6.11
C PHE A 538 15.15 28.03 -6.79
N TYR A 539 15.76 28.88 -7.58
CA TYR A 539 16.96 28.56 -8.34
C TYR A 539 18.10 28.14 -7.41
N GLN A 540 18.39 28.94 -6.36
CA GLN A 540 19.45 28.63 -5.40
C GLN A 540 19.17 27.34 -4.63
N TYR A 541 17.90 27.04 -4.29
CA TYR A 541 17.53 25.81 -3.65
C TYR A 541 17.85 24.59 -4.54
N ILE A 542 17.50 24.63 -5.82
CA ILE A 542 17.74 23.53 -6.77
C ILE A 542 19.24 23.33 -6.98
N VAL A 543 19.99 24.40 -7.26
CA VAL A 543 21.45 24.33 -7.46
C VAL A 543 22.12 23.76 -6.21
N THR A 544 21.83 24.33 -5.04
CA THR A 544 22.42 23.86 -3.76
C THR A 544 22.08 22.39 -3.50
N SER A 545 20.84 21.97 -3.75
CA SER A 545 20.41 20.58 -3.58
C SER A 545 21.17 19.63 -4.54
N ASN A 546 21.34 20.00 -5.80
CA ASN A 546 22.06 19.21 -6.78
C ASN A 546 23.54 19.11 -6.44
N ASP A 547 24.17 20.22 -6.01
CA ASP A 547 25.58 20.25 -5.68
C ASP A 547 25.90 19.43 -4.42
N ILE A 548 25.09 19.55 -3.38
CA ILE A 548 25.25 18.74 -2.14
C ILE A 548 25.08 17.25 -2.46
N LEU A 549 24.01 16.89 -3.17
CA LEU A 549 23.75 15.48 -3.51
C LEU A 549 24.80 14.93 -4.48
N GLY A 550 25.25 15.74 -5.45
CA GLY A 550 26.30 15.38 -6.40
C GLY A 550 27.65 15.18 -5.71
N ALA A 551 28.05 16.09 -4.84
CA ALA A 551 29.30 15.97 -4.05
C ALA A 551 29.30 14.70 -3.18
N ASN A 552 28.20 14.43 -2.47
CA ASN A 552 28.05 13.21 -1.69
C ASN A 552 28.10 11.95 -2.57
N GLN A 553 27.47 11.98 -3.75
CA GLN A 553 27.49 10.87 -4.70
C GLN A 553 28.92 10.58 -5.19
N ILE A 554 29.71 11.61 -5.48
CA ILE A 554 31.11 11.48 -5.89
C ILE A 554 31.91 10.74 -4.80
N VAL A 555 31.82 11.17 -3.54
CA VAL A 555 32.51 10.54 -2.41
C VAL A 555 32.18 9.05 -2.32
N HIS A 556 30.90 8.69 -2.44
CA HIS A 556 30.48 7.30 -2.33
C HIS A 556 30.81 6.46 -3.59
N LEU A 557 30.86 7.05 -4.79
CA LEU A 557 31.37 6.39 -5.98
C LEU A 557 32.87 6.11 -5.86
N ASP A 558 33.65 7.07 -5.34
CA ASP A 558 35.07 6.86 -5.04
C ASP A 558 35.26 5.78 -3.98
N LYS A 559 34.43 5.74 -2.96
CA LYS A 559 34.42 4.66 -1.95
C LYS A 559 34.19 3.29 -2.62
N ILE A 560 33.17 3.15 -3.49
CA ILE A 560 32.91 1.92 -4.24
C ILE A 560 34.15 1.54 -5.06
N ARG A 561 34.81 2.52 -5.71
CA ARG A 561 36.03 2.31 -6.48
C ARG A 561 37.18 1.74 -5.64
N VAL A 562 37.40 2.27 -4.42
CA VAL A 562 38.37 1.74 -3.47
C VAL A 562 38.03 0.31 -3.05
N PHE A 563 36.77 0.02 -2.74
CA PHE A 563 36.29 -1.32 -2.35
C PHE A 563 36.28 -2.31 -3.54
N ALA A 564 36.18 -1.84 -4.77
CA ALA A 564 36.36 -2.67 -5.97
C ALA A 564 37.82 -3.03 -6.19
N LYS A 565 38.76 -2.12 -5.86
CA LYS A 565 40.22 -2.35 -5.91
C LYS A 565 40.70 -3.26 -4.80
N ASN A 566 40.21 -3.06 -3.57
CA ASN A 566 40.56 -3.84 -2.38
C ASN A 566 39.33 -4.64 -1.88
N VAL A 567 39.28 -5.92 -2.21
CA VAL A 567 38.14 -6.79 -1.86
C VAL A 567 38.09 -7.20 -0.40
N GLU A 568 39.15 -6.99 0.37
CA GLU A 568 39.18 -7.30 1.81
C GLU A 568 38.45 -6.23 2.64
N LEU A 569 38.23 -5.05 2.08
CA LEU A 569 37.52 -3.98 2.77
C LEU A 569 36.05 -4.32 2.96
N HIS A 570 35.53 -3.93 4.10
CA HIS A 570 34.10 -3.93 4.42
C HIS A 570 33.79 -2.73 5.34
N GLU A 571 32.55 -2.29 5.31
CA GLU A 571 32.06 -1.19 6.16
C GLU A 571 31.68 -1.75 7.53
N GLU A 572 32.44 -1.42 8.58
CA GLU A 572 32.28 -2.01 9.93
C GLU A 572 31.04 -1.48 10.65
N ARG A 573 30.58 -0.25 10.32
CA ARG A 573 29.47 0.43 11.02
C ARG A 573 28.08 -0.08 10.64
N GLN A 574 27.95 -0.95 9.63
CA GLN A 574 26.65 -1.40 9.08
C GLN A 574 25.70 -1.95 10.13
N SER A 575 26.20 -2.74 11.09
CA SER A 575 25.37 -3.37 12.12
C SER A 575 24.78 -2.36 13.10
N ASP A 576 25.57 -1.41 13.53
CA ASP A 576 25.14 -0.41 14.54
C ASP A 576 24.23 0.63 13.91
N LEU A 577 24.60 1.13 12.72
CA LEU A 577 23.73 2.00 11.93
C LEU A 577 22.35 1.38 11.67
N ARG A 578 22.29 0.08 11.37
CA ARG A 578 21.02 -0.64 11.23
C ARG A 578 20.18 -0.53 12.50
N LYS A 579 20.73 -0.83 13.67
CA LYS A 579 20.00 -0.81 14.96
C LYS A 579 19.47 0.59 15.27
N GLU A 580 20.31 1.60 15.08
CA GLU A 580 19.95 2.99 15.35
C GLU A 580 18.86 3.49 14.38
N CYS A 581 19.01 3.24 13.07
CA CYS A 581 18.00 3.59 12.08
C CYS A 581 16.65 2.92 12.36
N LEU A 582 16.63 1.61 12.63
CA LEU A 582 15.37 0.89 12.89
C LEU A 582 14.68 1.41 14.16
N THR A 583 15.46 1.77 15.19
CA THR A 583 14.95 2.39 16.43
C THR A 583 14.33 3.75 16.14
N LEU A 584 15.01 4.60 15.39
CA LEU A 584 14.51 5.93 14.97
C LEU A 584 13.22 5.82 14.17
N TRP A 585 13.15 4.89 13.22
CA TRP A 585 11.98 4.71 12.36
C TRP A 585 10.87 3.90 13.03
N LYS A 586 11.07 3.43 14.26
CA LYS A 586 10.11 2.60 15.03
C LYS A 586 9.71 1.35 14.27
N VAL A 587 10.68 0.69 13.63
CA VAL A 587 10.53 -0.59 12.94
C VAL A 587 11.25 -1.67 13.75
N PRO A 588 10.63 -2.84 14.02
CA PRO A 588 11.29 -3.89 14.78
C PRO A 588 12.45 -4.52 13.99
N ASP A 589 13.56 -4.78 14.68
CA ASP A 589 14.68 -5.51 14.10
C ASP A 589 14.42 -7.02 14.11
N GLN A 590 13.64 -7.45 13.13
CA GLN A 590 13.22 -8.84 12.96
C GLN A 590 13.35 -9.23 11.48
N ALA A 591 13.59 -10.51 11.25
CA ALA A 591 13.55 -11.06 9.90
C ALA A 591 12.09 -11.22 9.42
N ARG A 592 11.89 -11.07 8.11
CA ARG A 592 10.60 -11.37 7.48
C ARG A 592 10.25 -12.85 7.66
N ALA A 593 9.05 -13.12 8.17
CA ALA A 593 8.56 -14.47 8.38
C ALA A 593 7.12 -14.59 7.89
N ALA A 594 6.79 -15.67 7.20
CA ALA A 594 5.43 -15.97 6.82
C ALA A 594 4.57 -16.19 8.08
N PRO A 595 3.33 -15.67 8.12
CA PRO A 595 2.45 -15.91 9.25
C PRO A 595 2.20 -17.41 9.44
N PRO A 596 2.16 -17.89 10.69
CA PRO A 596 1.92 -19.30 10.96
C PRO A 596 0.54 -19.72 10.45
N ARG A 597 0.44 -20.95 9.95
CA ARG A 597 -0.86 -21.53 9.61
C ARG A 597 -1.64 -21.78 10.91
N CYS A 598 -2.76 -21.11 11.04
CA CYS A 598 -3.64 -21.24 12.19
C CYS A 598 -4.92 -21.96 11.78
N ASP A 599 -5.47 -22.78 12.68
CA ASP A 599 -6.81 -23.32 12.52
C ASP A 599 -7.85 -22.35 13.14
N PRO A 600 -9.09 -22.34 12.63
CA PRO A 600 -10.11 -21.38 13.09
C PRO A 600 -10.49 -21.59 14.57
N ASP A 601 -10.47 -22.81 15.08
CA ASP A 601 -10.83 -23.11 16.48
C ASP A 601 -9.75 -22.61 17.44
N GLY A 602 -8.48 -22.79 17.09
CA GLY A 602 -7.34 -22.31 17.87
C GLY A 602 -7.33 -20.77 17.95
N VAL A 603 -7.53 -20.10 16.80
CA VAL A 603 -7.62 -18.61 16.78
C VAL A 603 -8.82 -18.13 17.57
N TYR A 604 -9.99 -18.76 17.41
CA TYR A 604 -11.19 -18.42 18.15
C TYR A 604 -10.97 -18.54 19.67
N LYS A 605 -10.41 -19.63 20.16
CA LYS A 605 -10.06 -19.82 21.58
C LYS A 605 -9.08 -18.77 22.08
N THR A 606 -8.09 -18.42 21.27
CA THR A 606 -7.10 -17.39 21.60
C THR A 606 -7.75 -16.00 21.72
N LEU A 607 -8.58 -15.62 20.76
CA LEU A 607 -9.30 -14.34 20.79
C LEU A 607 -10.24 -14.24 21.98
N MET A 608 -10.99 -15.31 22.27
CA MET A 608 -11.96 -15.33 23.37
C MET A 608 -11.34 -15.57 24.75
N ARG A 609 -10.02 -15.83 24.85
CA ARG A 609 -9.23 -15.92 26.09
C ARG A 609 -9.86 -16.78 27.19
N GLY A 610 -10.42 -17.94 26.81
CA GLY A 610 -10.98 -18.91 27.74
C GLY A 610 -12.33 -18.51 28.37
N GLU A 611 -13.03 -17.52 27.82
CA GLU A 611 -14.43 -17.28 28.19
C GLU A 611 -15.27 -18.56 27.98
N ASN A 612 -16.19 -18.82 28.89
CA ASN A 612 -17.17 -19.87 28.69
C ASN A 612 -18.08 -19.51 27.49
N LEU A 613 -17.94 -20.26 26.42
CA LEU A 613 -18.55 -19.99 25.11
C LEU A 613 -19.93 -20.63 24.95
N SER A 614 -20.47 -21.25 26.00
CA SER A 614 -21.77 -21.93 25.94
C SER A 614 -22.92 -21.02 25.50
N TYR A 615 -22.80 -19.69 25.70
CA TYR A 615 -23.83 -18.76 25.27
C TYR A 615 -23.87 -18.54 23.74
N ILE A 616 -22.79 -18.84 23.02
CA ILE A 616 -22.70 -18.60 21.56
C ILE A 616 -23.54 -19.60 20.78
N THR A 617 -23.70 -20.81 21.31
CA THR A 617 -24.54 -21.84 20.72
C THR A 617 -26.03 -21.64 20.97
N ASN A 618 -26.38 -20.71 21.87
CA ASN A 618 -27.78 -20.45 22.21
C ASN A 618 -28.51 -19.81 21.01
N SER A 619 -29.61 -20.41 20.61
CA SER A 619 -30.53 -19.81 19.65
C SER A 619 -31.21 -18.56 20.24
N PRO A 620 -31.56 -17.58 19.40
CA PRO A 620 -32.39 -16.45 19.85
C PRO A 620 -33.71 -16.95 20.45
N GLN A 621 -34.18 -16.30 21.49
CA GLN A 621 -35.49 -16.62 22.09
C GLN A 621 -36.59 -16.22 21.10
N PRO A 622 -37.54 -17.11 20.70
CA PRO A 622 -38.68 -16.72 19.89
C PRO A 622 -39.51 -15.66 20.57
N LEU A 623 -39.85 -14.60 19.82
CA LEU A 623 -40.73 -13.57 20.35
C LEU A 623 -42.18 -14.08 20.34
N ASN A 624 -42.79 -14.27 21.49
CA ASN A 624 -44.16 -14.65 21.68
C ASN A 624 -44.90 -13.62 22.55
N PRO A 625 -46.22 -13.68 22.73
CA PRO A 625 -46.98 -12.71 23.54
C PRO A 625 -46.44 -12.56 24.98
N ASN A 626 -45.95 -13.64 25.60
CA ASN A 626 -45.39 -13.59 26.96
C ASN A 626 -44.04 -12.87 27.01
N CYS A 627 -43.25 -12.99 25.94
CA CYS A 627 -41.94 -12.32 25.83
C CYS A 627 -42.06 -10.84 25.43
N LEU A 628 -43.19 -10.44 24.84
CA LEU A 628 -43.41 -9.07 24.41
C LEU A 628 -43.29 -8.07 25.57
N ARG A 629 -43.78 -8.46 26.76
CA ARG A 629 -43.64 -7.63 27.98
C ARG A 629 -42.20 -7.35 28.36
N LYS A 630 -41.24 -8.20 28.00
CA LYS A 630 -39.80 -7.96 28.24
C LYS A 630 -39.24 -6.78 27.44
N LEU A 631 -39.96 -6.36 26.39
CA LEU A 631 -39.60 -5.21 25.55
C LEU A 631 -40.24 -3.88 26.07
N GLU A 632 -40.84 -3.79 27.27
CA GLU A 632 -41.49 -2.59 27.78
C GLU A 632 -40.60 -1.33 27.74
N LYS A 633 -39.29 -1.50 27.99
CA LYS A 633 -38.31 -0.42 27.89
C LYS A 633 -37.77 -0.31 26.47
N ILE A 634 -38.63 0.11 25.54
CA ILE A 634 -38.38 0.09 24.09
C ILE A 634 -37.06 0.77 23.65
N HIS A 635 -36.60 1.77 24.39
CA HIS A 635 -35.35 2.47 24.11
C HIS A 635 -34.08 1.69 24.49
N ASP A 636 -34.23 0.60 25.24
CA ASP A 636 -33.10 -0.29 25.60
C ASP A 636 -32.77 -1.28 24.49
N PHE A 637 -33.59 -1.34 23.42
CA PHE A 637 -33.50 -2.36 22.39
C PHE A 637 -33.22 -1.77 21.02
N HIS A 638 -32.39 -2.52 20.28
CA HIS A 638 -32.19 -2.33 18.84
C HIS A 638 -32.63 -3.56 18.08
N CYS A 639 -32.93 -3.40 16.80
CA CYS A 639 -33.29 -4.50 15.93
C CYS A 639 -32.69 -4.38 14.51
N VAL A 640 -32.55 -5.52 13.87
CA VAL A 640 -32.11 -5.66 12.48
C VAL A 640 -33.03 -6.62 11.72
N VAL A 641 -33.19 -6.40 10.41
CA VAL A 641 -33.97 -7.29 9.54
C VAL A 641 -33.09 -8.48 9.14
N CYS A 642 -33.57 -9.70 9.40
CA CYS A 642 -32.93 -10.95 8.95
C CYS A 642 -33.34 -11.28 7.52
N GLY A 643 -32.40 -11.77 6.73
CA GLY A 643 -32.62 -12.22 5.37
C GLY A 643 -32.80 -13.73 5.25
N GLU A 644 -33.22 -14.18 4.06
CA GLU A 644 -33.27 -15.61 3.74
C GLU A 644 -31.86 -16.18 3.60
N THR A 645 -31.50 -17.15 4.42
CA THR A 645 -30.18 -17.80 4.46
C THR A 645 -30.30 -19.32 4.45
N LYS A 646 -29.25 -20.00 3.99
CA LYS A 646 -29.13 -21.46 4.12
C LYS A 646 -28.79 -21.90 5.54
N ILE A 647 -27.94 -21.10 6.21
CA ILE A 647 -27.51 -21.32 7.60
C ILE A 647 -27.94 -20.10 8.40
N PRO A 648 -28.62 -20.25 9.54
CA PRO A 648 -29.01 -19.13 10.39
C PRO A 648 -27.84 -18.19 10.69
N PRO A 649 -28.11 -16.94 11.09
CA PRO A 649 -27.05 -16.01 11.52
C PRO A 649 -26.10 -16.69 12.51
N SER A 650 -24.79 -16.62 12.22
CA SER A 650 -23.76 -17.35 12.95
C SER A 650 -22.47 -16.55 13.05
N LEU A 651 -21.44 -17.12 13.68
CA LEU A 651 -20.13 -16.48 13.78
C LEU A 651 -19.33 -16.70 12.49
N PHE A 652 -18.59 -15.65 12.10
CA PHE A 652 -17.62 -15.67 11.03
C PHE A 652 -16.25 -15.27 11.57
N ILE A 653 -15.20 -16.02 11.20
CA ILE A 653 -13.83 -15.74 11.58
C ILE A 653 -12.95 -15.59 10.34
N GLY A 654 -12.16 -14.50 10.29
CA GLY A 654 -11.14 -14.24 9.29
C GLY A 654 -9.74 -14.56 9.84
N LEU A 655 -9.00 -15.40 9.12
CA LEU A 655 -7.61 -15.78 9.43
C LEU A 655 -6.59 -15.08 8.52
N GLY A 656 -7.02 -14.07 7.80
CA GLY A 656 -6.23 -13.35 6.78
C GLY A 656 -6.56 -13.82 5.37
N LYS A 657 -6.53 -12.86 4.43
CA LYS A 657 -6.85 -13.09 3.01
C LYS A 657 -8.23 -13.76 2.84
N SER A 658 -8.32 -14.74 1.96
CA SER A 658 -9.57 -15.50 1.71
C SER A 658 -9.79 -16.68 2.69
N ASN A 659 -9.05 -16.75 3.81
CA ASN A 659 -9.26 -17.79 4.81
C ASN A 659 -10.33 -17.35 5.81
N ILE A 660 -11.58 -17.47 5.40
CA ILE A 660 -12.76 -17.11 6.18
C ILE A 660 -13.57 -18.36 6.46
N TYR A 661 -14.03 -18.47 7.69
CA TYR A 661 -14.79 -19.63 8.14
C TYR A 661 -16.08 -19.20 8.82
N GLN A 662 -17.15 -19.95 8.59
CA GLN A 662 -18.44 -19.81 9.23
C GLN A 662 -18.60 -20.92 10.28
N TYR A 663 -19.07 -20.58 11.46
CA TYR A 663 -19.40 -21.55 12.52
C TYR A 663 -20.79 -22.14 12.28
N ASP A 664 -20.87 -23.48 12.24
CA ASP A 664 -22.14 -24.17 12.22
C ASP A 664 -22.50 -24.61 13.66
N PRO A 665 -23.51 -23.99 14.27
CA PRO A 665 -23.89 -24.31 15.63
C PRO A 665 -24.47 -25.72 15.80
N ASN A 666 -25.04 -26.32 14.73
CA ASN A 666 -25.61 -27.65 14.78
C ASN A 666 -24.53 -28.72 14.88
N ASN A 667 -23.46 -28.55 14.12
CA ASN A 667 -22.35 -29.50 14.06
C ASN A 667 -21.17 -29.08 14.96
N SER A 668 -21.24 -27.91 15.61
CA SER A 668 -20.16 -27.31 16.43
C SER A 668 -18.82 -27.27 15.69
N LYS A 669 -18.85 -26.92 14.41
CA LYS A 669 -17.68 -26.96 13.50
C LYS A 669 -17.56 -25.71 12.65
N TRP A 670 -16.31 -25.31 12.39
CA TRP A 670 -15.99 -24.26 11.44
C TRP A 670 -15.94 -24.82 10.02
N SER A 671 -16.65 -24.20 9.08
CA SER A 671 -16.63 -24.53 7.66
C SER A 671 -16.04 -23.38 6.86
N LYS A 672 -15.12 -23.65 5.93
CA LYS A 672 -14.56 -22.62 5.07
C LYS A 672 -15.62 -22.01 4.18
N LEU A 673 -15.63 -20.70 4.06
CA LEU A 673 -16.53 -19.97 3.20
C LEU A 673 -16.08 -20.15 1.73
N GLU A 674 -16.98 -20.58 0.85
CA GLU A 674 -16.67 -20.78 -0.57
C GLU A 674 -16.60 -19.47 -1.39
N PRO A 675 -17.48 -18.48 -1.16
CA PRO A 675 -17.46 -17.23 -1.90
C PRO A 675 -16.17 -16.44 -1.71
N VAL A 676 -15.72 -15.75 -2.76
CA VAL A 676 -14.50 -14.94 -2.75
C VAL A 676 -14.73 -13.67 -1.94
N LEU A 677 -14.14 -13.63 -0.77
CA LEU A 677 -14.12 -12.49 0.15
C LEU A 677 -12.79 -12.51 0.89
N GLU A 678 -12.29 -11.36 1.30
CA GLU A 678 -11.05 -11.25 2.09
C GLU A 678 -11.32 -10.49 3.40
N LEU A 679 -10.73 -10.99 4.50
CA LEU A 679 -10.81 -10.37 5.81
C LEU A 679 -9.45 -10.36 6.49
N PRO A 680 -9.07 -9.27 7.16
CA PRO A 680 -7.86 -9.25 7.99
C PRO A 680 -7.87 -10.35 9.03
N ALA A 681 -6.70 -10.88 9.33
CA ALA A 681 -6.53 -11.88 10.38
C ALA A 681 -7.09 -11.39 11.71
N ASN A 682 -7.55 -12.34 12.56
CA ASN A 682 -8.13 -12.03 13.86
C ASN A 682 -9.40 -11.14 13.78
N THR A 683 -10.20 -11.33 12.74
CA THR A 683 -11.52 -10.70 12.60
C THR A 683 -12.59 -11.71 13.01
N LEU A 684 -13.45 -11.37 13.96
CA LEU A 684 -14.53 -12.23 14.44
C LEU A 684 -15.80 -11.39 14.60
N PHE A 685 -16.89 -11.81 13.97
CA PHE A 685 -18.18 -11.14 14.05
C PHE A 685 -19.36 -12.10 13.94
N TYR A 686 -20.53 -11.65 14.36
CA TYR A 686 -21.81 -12.33 14.18
C TYR A 686 -22.52 -11.75 12.95
N GLY A 687 -22.99 -12.59 12.04
CA GLY A 687 -23.53 -12.15 10.77
C GLY A 687 -24.31 -13.21 10.02
N GLU A 688 -24.69 -12.90 8.78
CA GLU A 688 -25.41 -13.80 7.88
C GLU A 688 -24.94 -13.62 6.43
N LEU A 689 -24.85 -14.73 5.70
CA LEU A 689 -24.60 -14.75 4.25
C LEU A 689 -25.94 -14.82 3.53
N ILE A 690 -26.32 -13.75 2.85
CA ILE A 690 -27.61 -13.60 2.19
C ILE A 690 -27.49 -13.32 0.70
N GLN A 691 -28.64 -13.44 -0.01
CA GLN A 691 -28.77 -13.04 -1.40
C GLN A 691 -29.47 -11.68 -1.49
N GLU A 692 -28.74 -10.65 -1.92
CA GLU A 692 -29.33 -9.38 -2.29
C GLU A 692 -29.93 -9.45 -3.71
N LEU A 693 -31.05 -8.81 -3.92
CA LEU A 693 -31.73 -8.68 -5.20
C LEU A 693 -31.52 -7.25 -5.72
N LYS A 694 -30.94 -7.09 -6.88
CA LYS A 694 -30.75 -5.80 -7.54
C LYS A 694 -31.45 -5.77 -8.90
N GLY A 695 -32.23 -4.71 -9.15
CA GLY A 695 -33.04 -4.58 -10.37
C GLY A 695 -34.37 -5.32 -10.28
N GLU A 696 -35.17 -5.27 -11.34
CA GLU A 696 -36.53 -5.79 -11.40
C GLU A 696 -36.73 -6.78 -12.57
N ALA A 697 -37.73 -7.63 -12.42
CA ALA A 697 -38.19 -8.59 -13.44
C ALA A 697 -37.02 -9.38 -14.09
N LYS A 698 -36.91 -9.34 -15.42
CA LYS A 698 -35.88 -10.08 -16.17
C LYS A 698 -34.47 -9.58 -15.91
N ALA A 699 -34.31 -8.29 -15.58
CA ALA A 699 -33.00 -7.67 -15.25
C ALA A 699 -32.55 -7.90 -13.80
N GLN A 700 -33.39 -8.52 -12.96
CA GLN A 700 -33.05 -8.78 -11.56
C GLN A 700 -31.84 -9.71 -11.45
N ARG A 701 -30.84 -9.28 -10.68
CA ARG A 701 -29.62 -10.04 -10.36
C ARG A 701 -29.62 -10.42 -8.88
N ARG A 702 -29.12 -11.61 -8.57
CA ARG A 702 -28.85 -12.07 -7.20
C ARG A 702 -27.37 -11.84 -6.91
N ILE A 703 -27.07 -11.20 -5.80
CA ILE A 703 -25.73 -10.88 -5.34
C ILE A 703 -25.56 -11.49 -3.96
N SER A 704 -24.64 -12.45 -3.81
CA SER A 704 -24.26 -12.94 -2.49
C SER A 704 -23.57 -11.80 -1.72
N ALA A 705 -23.98 -11.57 -0.48
CA ALA A 705 -23.37 -10.57 0.39
C ALA A 705 -23.29 -11.09 1.83
N LEU A 706 -22.17 -10.82 2.50
CA LEU A 706 -22.00 -11.14 3.92
C LEU A 706 -22.34 -9.91 4.76
N HIS A 707 -23.37 -10.04 5.58
CA HIS A 707 -23.89 -8.95 6.41
C HIS A 707 -23.50 -9.12 7.88
N ILE A 708 -22.77 -8.16 8.43
CA ILE A 708 -22.40 -8.09 9.86
C ILE A 708 -23.63 -7.61 10.64
N ILE A 709 -23.98 -8.33 11.70
CA ILE A 709 -25.02 -7.98 12.67
C ILE A 709 -24.39 -7.35 13.90
N ASP A 710 -23.30 -7.91 14.40
CA ASP A 710 -22.55 -7.39 15.56
C ASP A 710 -21.07 -7.80 15.45
N ALA A 711 -20.17 -6.99 16.00
CA ALA A 711 -18.73 -7.20 15.93
C ALA A 711 -18.14 -7.60 17.29
N ILE A 712 -17.14 -8.47 17.26
CA ILE A 712 -16.44 -9.03 18.41
C ILE A 712 -14.96 -8.62 18.38
N PHE A 713 -14.26 -8.98 17.30
CA PHE A 713 -12.88 -8.57 17.02
C PHE A 713 -12.79 -8.08 15.58
N LEU A 714 -12.11 -6.97 15.35
CA LEU A 714 -11.89 -6.38 14.03
C LEU A 714 -10.39 -6.22 13.80
N GLY A 715 -9.80 -7.09 12.97
CA GLY A 715 -8.36 -7.09 12.70
C GLY A 715 -7.50 -7.16 13.98
N GLY A 716 -7.92 -7.97 14.95
CA GLY A 716 -7.27 -8.13 16.27
C GLY A 716 -7.68 -7.14 17.34
N ASN A 717 -8.43 -6.09 17.00
CA ASN A 717 -8.96 -5.13 17.99
C ASN A 717 -10.19 -5.69 18.68
N ASP A 718 -10.16 -5.84 20.01
CA ASP A 718 -11.29 -6.26 20.82
C ASP A 718 -12.31 -5.12 20.94
N VAL A 719 -13.50 -5.30 20.35
CA VAL A 719 -14.56 -4.30 20.36
C VAL A 719 -15.75 -4.68 21.26
N ARG A 720 -15.71 -5.84 21.95
CA ARG A 720 -16.81 -6.42 22.73
C ARG A 720 -17.38 -5.47 23.79
N ASN A 721 -16.55 -4.66 24.42
CA ASN A 721 -16.92 -3.78 25.52
C ASN A 721 -17.42 -2.39 25.07
N PHE A 722 -17.35 -2.07 23.78
CA PHE A 722 -17.96 -0.85 23.27
C PHE A 722 -19.49 -0.98 23.22
N PHE A 723 -20.19 0.15 23.25
CA PHE A 723 -21.63 0.16 23.02
C PHE A 723 -21.95 -0.27 21.58
N TYR A 724 -23.14 -0.80 21.39
CA TYR A 724 -23.52 -1.49 20.16
C TYR A 724 -23.31 -0.62 18.91
N GLU A 725 -23.78 0.63 18.94
CA GLU A 725 -23.66 1.55 17.81
C GLU A 725 -22.20 1.83 17.45
N LYS A 726 -21.28 1.86 18.44
CA LYS A 726 -19.85 2.01 18.20
C LYS A 726 -19.25 0.77 17.55
N ARG A 727 -19.67 -0.44 17.99
CA ARG A 727 -19.26 -1.69 17.34
C ARG A 727 -19.69 -1.71 15.86
N ILE A 728 -20.90 -1.24 15.58
CA ILE A 728 -21.44 -1.14 14.22
C ILE A 728 -20.72 -0.08 13.38
N GLN A 729 -20.37 1.07 13.94
CA GLN A 729 -19.55 2.08 13.27
C GLN A 729 -18.17 1.51 12.86
N LEU A 730 -17.51 0.81 13.80
CA LEU A 730 -16.21 0.18 13.51
C LEU A 730 -16.33 -0.95 12.48
N ALA A 731 -17.39 -1.76 12.53
CA ALA A 731 -17.68 -2.77 11.53
C ALA A 731 -17.94 -2.14 10.14
N THR A 732 -18.62 -0.98 10.09
CA THR A 732 -18.83 -0.23 8.84
C THR A 732 -17.51 0.31 8.28
N LYS A 733 -16.63 0.82 9.16
CA LYS A 733 -15.29 1.25 8.78
C LYS A 733 -14.47 0.08 8.18
N LEU A 734 -14.51 -1.10 8.82
CA LEU A 734 -13.85 -2.31 8.29
C LEU A 734 -14.44 -2.73 6.93
N ALA A 735 -15.77 -2.76 6.81
CA ALA A 735 -16.43 -3.13 5.56
C ALA A 735 -16.04 -2.20 4.39
N LYS A 736 -15.89 -0.90 4.64
CA LYS A 736 -15.34 0.06 3.66
C LYS A 736 -13.88 -0.26 3.31
N ALA A 737 -13.06 -0.58 4.31
CA ALA A 737 -11.63 -0.87 4.12
C ALA A 737 -11.38 -2.07 3.21
N VAL A 738 -12.13 -3.17 3.41
CA VAL A 738 -11.99 -4.41 2.64
C VAL A 738 -12.81 -4.45 1.34
N SER A 739 -13.59 -3.41 1.05
CA SER A 739 -14.38 -3.34 -0.19
C SER A 739 -13.47 -3.31 -1.42
N LYS A 740 -13.81 -4.11 -2.45
CA LYS A 740 -13.06 -4.17 -3.73
C LYS A 740 -14.01 -4.02 -4.92
N PRO A 741 -14.52 -2.80 -5.17
CA PRO A 741 -15.52 -2.56 -6.22
C PRO A 741 -15.02 -2.80 -7.65
N SER A 742 -13.72 -2.81 -7.91
CA SER A 742 -13.16 -3.19 -9.21
C SER A 742 -13.32 -4.69 -9.52
N ARG A 743 -13.55 -5.52 -8.50
CA ARG A 743 -13.65 -6.98 -8.63
C ARG A 743 -15.09 -7.44 -8.67
N SER A 744 -15.55 -7.85 -9.86
CA SER A 744 -16.92 -8.37 -10.06
C SER A 744 -17.20 -9.75 -9.44
N ASP A 745 -16.15 -10.52 -9.16
CA ASP A 745 -16.19 -11.83 -8.50
C ASP A 745 -16.23 -11.75 -6.97
N TYR A 746 -16.03 -10.54 -6.42
CA TYR A 746 -15.88 -10.33 -4.98
C TYR A 746 -17.23 -10.19 -4.28
N VAL A 747 -17.41 -10.96 -3.19
CA VAL A 747 -18.60 -10.88 -2.35
C VAL A 747 -18.47 -9.69 -1.41
N PRO A 748 -19.37 -8.72 -1.46
CA PRO A 748 -19.29 -7.55 -0.60
C PRO A 748 -19.54 -7.89 0.86
N LEU A 749 -18.70 -7.34 1.75
CA LEU A 749 -18.98 -7.27 3.17
C LEU A 749 -19.82 -6.03 3.44
N ARG A 750 -20.91 -6.21 4.16
CA ARG A 750 -21.84 -5.12 4.52
C ARG A 750 -22.15 -5.16 6.01
N VAL A 751 -22.74 -4.11 6.51
CA VAL A 751 -23.22 -4.04 7.89
C VAL A 751 -24.74 -3.86 7.84
N LYS A 752 -25.46 -4.60 8.68
CA LYS A 752 -26.91 -4.48 8.79
C LYS A 752 -27.29 -3.06 9.20
N GLN A 753 -28.34 -2.54 8.58
CA GLN A 753 -28.98 -1.32 9.06
C GLN A 753 -29.60 -1.60 10.42
N VAL A 754 -29.25 -0.80 11.40
CA VAL A 754 -29.67 -0.94 12.79
C VAL A 754 -30.76 0.08 13.09
N TRP A 755 -31.82 -0.39 13.75
CA TRP A 755 -32.96 0.44 14.14
C TRP A 755 -33.13 0.42 15.64
N ASN A 756 -33.38 1.58 16.24
CA ASN A 756 -33.92 1.61 17.59
C ASN A 756 -35.35 1.05 17.57
N LEU A 757 -35.71 0.21 18.52
CA LEU A 757 -37.03 -0.43 18.55
C LEU A 757 -38.21 0.56 18.44
N PRO A 758 -38.18 1.78 19.05
CA PRO A 758 -39.21 2.81 18.84
C PRO A 758 -39.46 3.20 17.38
N ARG A 759 -38.48 2.98 16.48
CA ARG A 759 -38.59 3.27 15.05
C ARG A 759 -39.00 2.05 14.21
N ILE A 760 -39.63 1.07 14.82
CA ILE A 760 -39.98 -0.19 14.14
C ILE A 760 -40.93 0.02 12.95
N GLU A 761 -41.78 1.04 12.99
CA GLU A 761 -42.70 1.36 11.88
C GLU A 761 -41.96 1.63 10.57
N GLU A 762 -40.83 2.31 10.62
CA GLU A 762 -39.99 2.58 9.44
C GLU A 762 -39.47 1.30 8.75
N ILE A 763 -39.33 0.20 9.53
CA ILE A 763 -38.97 -1.11 8.95
C ILE A 763 -40.16 -1.65 8.16
N PHE A 764 -41.37 -1.54 8.71
CA PHE A 764 -42.58 -2.04 8.03
C PHE A 764 -42.88 -1.24 6.77
N ASP A 765 -42.67 0.07 6.77
CA ASP A 765 -42.84 0.94 5.61
C ASP A 765 -41.93 0.57 4.43
N ARG A 766 -40.80 -0.12 4.70
CA ARG A 766 -39.85 -0.61 3.67
C ARG A 766 -40.09 -2.05 3.26
N LEU A 767 -41.07 -2.72 3.80
CA LEU A 767 -41.46 -4.09 3.43
C LEU A 767 -42.49 -4.05 2.32
N ALA A 768 -42.23 -4.81 1.25
CA ALA A 768 -43.16 -4.94 0.14
C ALA A 768 -43.12 -6.36 -0.47
N MET A 769 -44.26 -6.82 -0.96
CA MET A 769 -44.35 -8.06 -1.76
C MET A 769 -43.76 -7.80 -3.15
N ARG A 770 -42.71 -8.53 -3.52
CA ARG A 770 -42.02 -8.38 -4.83
C ARG A 770 -41.90 -9.74 -5.52
N VAL A 771 -42.02 -9.71 -6.83
CA VAL A 771 -41.74 -10.89 -7.65
C VAL A 771 -40.24 -11.11 -7.71
N VAL A 772 -39.80 -12.29 -7.28
CA VAL A 772 -38.39 -12.68 -7.33
C VAL A 772 -38.16 -13.52 -8.58
N LYS A 773 -37.10 -13.24 -9.33
CA LYS A 773 -36.74 -13.99 -10.56
C LYS A 773 -36.69 -15.49 -10.27
N ASN A 774 -37.34 -16.28 -11.12
CA ASN A 774 -37.52 -17.74 -11.00
C ASN A 774 -38.45 -18.17 -9.83
N SER A 775 -39.23 -17.25 -9.27
CA SER A 775 -40.31 -17.58 -8.32
C SER A 775 -41.64 -17.28 -8.95
N GLN A 776 -42.59 -18.21 -8.81
CA GLN A 776 -43.98 -18.00 -9.27
C GLN A 776 -44.81 -17.20 -8.26
N VAL A 777 -44.32 -17.07 -7.03
CA VAL A 777 -45.03 -16.43 -5.92
C VAL A 777 -44.25 -15.17 -5.47
N PRO A 778 -44.91 -14.04 -5.27
CA PRO A 778 -44.29 -12.89 -4.67
C PRO A 778 -43.73 -13.22 -3.29
N ARG A 779 -42.56 -12.64 -2.97
CA ARG A 779 -41.89 -12.81 -1.68
C ARG A 779 -41.86 -11.48 -0.95
N LEU A 780 -41.92 -11.53 0.35
CA LEU A 780 -41.76 -10.35 1.17
C LEU A 780 -40.29 -9.90 1.13
N CYS A 781 -40.09 -8.69 0.65
CA CYS A 781 -38.76 -8.11 0.49
C CYS A 781 -38.63 -6.83 1.31
N PHE A 782 -37.48 -6.65 1.93
CA PHE A 782 -37.08 -5.42 2.61
C PHE A 782 -36.17 -4.59 1.69
N ASP A 783 -36.47 -3.30 1.56
CA ASP A 783 -35.68 -2.37 0.77
C ASP A 783 -34.45 -1.90 1.56
N LEU A 784 -33.26 -2.19 1.04
CA LEU A 784 -31.98 -1.76 1.60
C LEU A 784 -31.61 -0.31 1.22
N GLY A 785 -32.36 0.31 0.29
CA GLY A 785 -31.96 1.51 -0.43
C GLY A 785 -31.11 1.16 -1.66
N ASP A 786 -30.76 2.17 -2.46
CA ASP A 786 -29.94 2.04 -3.67
C ASP A 786 -30.39 0.97 -4.68
N GLY A 787 -31.70 0.66 -4.71
CA GLY A 787 -32.32 -0.33 -5.61
C GLY A 787 -32.00 -1.78 -5.27
N ARG A 788 -31.51 -2.06 -4.06
CA ARG A 788 -31.27 -3.42 -3.54
C ARG A 788 -32.34 -3.83 -2.54
N HIS A 789 -32.70 -5.11 -2.55
CA HIS A 789 -33.70 -5.71 -1.70
C HIS A 789 -33.20 -7.05 -1.16
N VAL A 790 -33.72 -7.47 -0.02
CA VAL A 790 -33.50 -8.81 0.52
C VAL A 790 -34.83 -9.47 0.83
N ILE A 791 -34.93 -10.78 0.63
CA ILE A 791 -36.09 -11.54 1.08
C ILE A 791 -36.03 -11.55 2.60
N ALA A 792 -36.95 -10.86 3.26
CA ALA A 792 -36.98 -10.72 4.70
C ALA A 792 -37.66 -11.94 5.36
N THR A 793 -37.10 -12.40 6.49
CA THR A 793 -37.60 -13.57 7.22
C THR A 793 -38.00 -13.25 8.66
N GLY A 794 -37.55 -12.13 9.21
CA GLY A 794 -37.85 -11.75 10.58
C GLY A 794 -37.05 -10.56 11.06
N LEU A 795 -37.22 -10.25 12.35
CA LEU A 795 -36.42 -9.26 13.06
C LEU A 795 -35.65 -9.93 14.20
N LEU A 796 -34.37 -9.64 14.27
CA LEU A 796 -33.56 -9.95 15.45
C LEU A 796 -33.53 -8.71 16.34
N ILE A 797 -34.03 -8.84 17.57
CA ILE A 797 -34.14 -7.77 18.56
C ILE A 797 -33.20 -8.10 19.73
N PHE A 798 -32.37 -7.14 20.15
CA PHE A 798 -31.43 -7.33 21.23
C PHE A 798 -31.37 -6.12 22.16
N LYS A 799 -31.16 -6.40 23.44
CA LYS A 799 -31.02 -5.38 24.48
C LYS A 799 -29.61 -4.80 24.43
N THR A 800 -29.50 -3.49 24.26
CA THR A 800 -28.23 -2.74 24.14
C THR A 800 -27.90 -1.90 25.35
N THR A 801 -28.83 -1.79 26.31
CA THR A 801 -28.59 -1.20 27.63
C THR A 801 -28.32 -2.29 28.67
N ALA A 802 -27.22 -2.16 29.42
CA ALA A 802 -26.83 -3.16 30.43
C ALA A 802 -27.63 -3.03 31.70
N ASP A 803 -28.11 -4.17 32.29
CA ASP A 803 -28.66 -4.18 33.63
C ASP A 803 -27.57 -3.79 34.66
N PRO A 804 -27.88 -3.02 35.70
CA PRO A 804 -29.22 -2.55 36.12
C PRO A 804 -29.64 -1.18 35.55
N TRP A 805 -29.04 -0.75 34.48
CA TRP A 805 -29.40 0.49 33.81
C TRP A 805 -30.59 0.30 32.88
N MET A 806 -31.39 1.33 32.71
CA MET A 806 -32.50 1.41 31.77
C MET A 806 -32.59 2.81 31.18
N THR A 807 -33.09 2.91 29.95
CA THR A 807 -33.41 4.20 29.34
C THR A 807 -34.81 4.67 29.76
N ALA A 808 -34.91 5.91 30.20
CA ALA A 808 -36.17 6.55 30.57
C ALA A 808 -36.28 7.93 29.90
N PHE A 809 -37.49 8.48 29.88
CA PHE A 809 -37.74 9.78 29.26
C PHE A 809 -38.09 10.80 30.37
N SER A 810 -37.40 11.95 30.33
CA SER A 810 -37.68 13.06 31.26
C SER A 810 -38.75 13.96 30.68
N LYS A 811 -39.93 14.00 31.28
CA LYS A 811 -41.03 14.89 30.90
C LYS A 811 -40.63 16.37 31.00
N LYS A 812 -39.78 16.72 31.99
CA LYS A 812 -39.35 18.10 32.24
C LYS A 812 -38.38 18.61 31.16
N SER A 813 -37.35 17.81 30.80
CA SER A 813 -36.33 18.21 29.84
C SER A 813 -36.63 17.72 28.40
N GLN A 814 -37.68 16.91 28.19
CA GLN A 814 -38.04 16.28 26.92
C GLN A 814 -36.86 15.48 26.30
N GLN A 815 -36.03 14.86 27.16
CA GLN A 815 -34.85 14.13 26.76
C GLN A 815 -34.80 12.73 27.36
N LEU A 816 -34.17 11.81 26.66
CA LEU A 816 -33.85 10.50 27.21
C LEU A 816 -32.71 10.61 28.22
N TYR A 817 -32.80 9.82 29.30
CA TYR A 817 -31.75 9.68 30.29
C TYR A 817 -31.58 8.21 30.70
N PHE A 818 -30.45 7.89 31.29
CA PHE A 818 -30.14 6.56 31.80
C PHE A 818 -30.35 6.54 33.31
N PHE A 819 -31.10 5.55 33.79
CA PHE A 819 -31.43 5.36 35.18
C PHE A 819 -30.92 4.02 35.70
N ASN A 820 -30.14 4.04 36.78
CA ASN A 820 -29.67 2.83 37.44
C ASN A 820 -30.66 2.41 38.51
N THR A 821 -31.39 1.32 38.31
CA THR A 821 -32.45 0.83 39.19
C THR A 821 -31.94 0.34 40.54
N LYS A 822 -30.65 -0.04 40.69
CA LYS A 822 -30.04 -0.48 41.94
C LYS A 822 -29.47 0.68 42.76
N LYS A 823 -28.77 1.60 42.08
CA LYS A 823 -28.11 2.75 42.76
C LYS A 823 -29.04 3.96 42.90
N ASN A 824 -30.21 3.96 42.25
CA ASN A 824 -31.16 5.07 42.17
C ASN A 824 -30.52 6.39 41.67
N VAL A 825 -29.67 6.28 40.64
CA VAL A 825 -28.92 7.41 40.04
C VAL A 825 -29.36 7.59 38.62
N SER A 826 -29.56 8.85 38.20
CA SER A 826 -29.91 9.22 36.81
C SER A 826 -28.79 10.01 36.14
N GLN A 827 -28.60 9.82 34.85
CA GLN A 827 -27.63 10.55 34.04
C GLN A 827 -28.13 10.78 32.62
N TYR A 828 -27.89 11.96 32.05
CA TYR A 828 -28.23 12.27 30.66
C TYR A 828 -27.17 11.77 29.69
N HIS A 829 -25.90 11.67 30.11
CA HIS A 829 -24.84 11.13 29.29
C HIS A 829 -24.73 9.60 29.44
N ARG A 830 -24.57 8.91 28.32
CA ARG A 830 -24.41 7.46 28.31
C ARG A 830 -23.02 7.11 28.85
N LEU A 831 -22.96 6.54 30.05
CA LEU A 831 -21.72 6.00 30.61
C LEU A 831 -21.40 4.62 30.02
N ASN A 832 -20.13 4.24 30.09
CA ASN A 832 -19.71 2.89 29.64
C ASN A 832 -20.46 1.79 30.41
N GLU A 833 -20.77 2.00 31.67
CA GLU A 833 -21.54 1.07 32.52
C GLU A 833 -23.00 0.86 32.03
N CYS A 834 -23.55 1.81 31.25
CA CYS A 834 -24.92 1.69 30.72
C CYS A 834 -24.96 0.76 29.48
N ASN A 835 -23.80 0.39 28.94
CA ASN A 835 -23.70 -0.33 27.68
C ASN A 835 -23.73 -1.84 27.94
N ALA A 836 -24.63 -2.54 27.27
CA ALA A 836 -24.56 -3.97 27.18
C ALA A 836 -23.37 -4.34 26.26
N ASN A 837 -22.44 -5.14 26.79
CA ASN A 837 -21.36 -5.70 25.98
C ASN A 837 -21.90 -6.75 24.99
N PHE A 838 -21.03 -7.22 24.09
CA PHE A 838 -21.41 -8.22 23.08
C PHE A 838 -22.13 -9.44 23.73
N LYS A 839 -21.59 -10.01 24.80
CA LYS A 839 -22.15 -11.18 25.48
C LYS A 839 -23.59 -10.94 25.95
N SER A 840 -23.83 -9.80 26.57
CA SER A 840 -25.17 -9.43 27.07
C SER A 840 -26.15 -9.22 25.92
N CYS A 841 -25.76 -8.51 24.87
CA CYS A 841 -26.58 -8.34 23.67
C CYS A 841 -26.90 -9.69 23.02
N PHE A 842 -25.89 -10.55 22.86
CA PHE A 842 -26.02 -11.84 22.21
C PHE A 842 -26.89 -12.81 22.99
N SER A 843 -26.74 -12.91 24.32
CA SER A 843 -27.50 -13.84 25.16
C SER A 843 -28.96 -13.43 25.34
N GLY A 844 -29.25 -12.14 25.27
CA GLY A 844 -30.59 -11.59 25.50
C GLY A 844 -31.38 -11.33 24.21
N ARG A 845 -31.00 -11.92 23.08
CA ARG A 845 -31.67 -11.61 21.81
C ARG A 845 -32.96 -12.38 21.62
N PHE A 846 -33.92 -11.71 20.96
CA PHE A 846 -35.19 -12.26 20.53
C PHE A 846 -35.25 -12.34 19.04
N LEU A 847 -35.86 -13.41 18.49
CA LEU A 847 -36.18 -13.54 17.07
C LEU A 847 -37.68 -13.46 16.88
N TRP A 848 -38.15 -12.44 16.18
CA TRP A 848 -39.48 -12.41 15.65
C TRP A 848 -39.45 -12.86 14.23
N SER A 849 -39.85 -14.09 13.93
CA SER A 849 -39.94 -14.63 12.59
C SER A 849 -41.37 -14.53 12.06
N TRP A 850 -41.49 -14.20 10.77
CA TRP A 850 -42.75 -14.22 10.06
C TRP A 850 -42.73 -15.29 8.97
N GLU A 851 -43.69 -16.13 8.93
CA GLU A 851 -43.82 -17.11 7.86
C GLU A 851 -44.75 -16.59 6.76
N ARG A 852 -44.29 -16.68 5.52
CA ARG A 852 -45.07 -16.39 4.30
C ARG A 852 -45.74 -14.99 4.25
N GLY A 853 -45.28 -14.00 5.00
CA GLY A 853 -45.88 -12.66 5.03
C GLY A 853 -47.17 -12.56 5.83
N VAL A 854 -47.71 -13.65 6.32
CA VAL A 854 -48.99 -13.72 7.04
C VAL A 854 -49.06 -12.84 8.30
N GLN A 855 -47.97 -12.71 8.98
CA GLN A 855 -47.90 -11.89 10.20
C GLN A 855 -47.84 -10.38 9.95
N LEU A 856 -47.69 -9.95 8.73
CA LEU A 856 -47.62 -8.54 8.32
C LEU A 856 -48.90 -8.03 7.67
N ILE A 857 -49.66 -8.93 7.06
CA ILE A 857 -50.88 -8.59 6.35
C ILE A 857 -52.08 -8.81 7.25
N GLU A 858 -52.95 -7.83 7.38
CA GLU A 858 -54.21 -7.90 8.07
C GLU A 858 -55.23 -8.72 7.24
N GLU A 859 -54.99 -9.98 7.04
CA GLU A 859 -56.07 -10.80 6.51
C GLU A 859 -56.98 -11.29 7.63
N GLN A 860 -58.19 -10.80 7.63
CA GLN A 860 -59.25 -11.02 8.62
C GLN A 860 -59.64 -12.47 8.87
N ASN A 861 -59.02 -13.44 8.19
CA ASN A 861 -59.45 -14.85 8.20
C ASN A 861 -58.35 -15.86 8.50
N ILE A 862 -57.14 -15.47 8.84
CA ILE A 862 -56.10 -16.44 9.21
C ILE A 862 -56.04 -16.51 10.75
N LYS A 863 -56.55 -17.59 11.29
CA LYS A 863 -56.34 -17.95 12.72
C LYS A 863 -54.86 -18.19 12.92
N CYS A 864 -54.15 -17.17 13.39
CA CYS A 864 -52.82 -17.38 13.97
C CYS A 864 -52.92 -18.24 15.22
N ALA A 865 -51.97 -19.15 15.38
CA ALA A 865 -51.81 -19.82 16.67
C ALA A 865 -51.60 -18.77 17.78
N ASP A 866 -52.22 -18.93 18.92
CA ASP A 866 -52.11 -18.00 20.08
C ASP A 866 -50.69 -17.76 20.58
N SER A 867 -49.74 -18.49 20.00
CA SER A 867 -48.29 -18.40 20.26
C SER A 867 -47.54 -17.38 19.43
N LEU A 868 -48.15 -16.73 18.43
CA LEU A 868 -47.49 -15.82 17.50
C LEU A 868 -47.83 -14.35 17.76
N VAL A 869 -46.86 -13.46 17.50
CA VAL A 869 -47.02 -12.01 17.55
C VAL A 869 -47.18 -11.46 16.16
N HIS A 870 -48.30 -10.81 15.86
CA HIS A 870 -48.54 -10.15 14.56
C HIS A 870 -47.72 -8.85 14.45
N GLY A 871 -47.40 -8.44 13.20
CA GLY A 871 -46.75 -7.18 12.91
C GLY A 871 -47.51 -5.98 13.50
N LYS A 872 -48.83 -5.94 13.37
CA LYS A 872 -49.65 -4.91 13.99
C LYS A 872 -49.53 -4.90 15.52
N THR A 873 -49.57 -6.07 16.16
CA THR A 873 -49.45 -6.21 17.60
C THR A 873 -48.12 -5.65 18.14
N ILE A 874 -46.99 -5.93 17.46
CA ILE A 874 -45.69 -5.39 17.92
C ILE A 874 -45.61 -3.88 17.73
N VAL A 875 -46.12 -3.37 16.59
CA VAL A 875 -46.16 -1.93 16.31
C VAL A 875 -47.05 -1.20 17.31
N GLU A 876 -48.28 -1.70 17.58
CA GLU A 876 -49.20 -1.13 18.59
C GLU A 876 -48.58 -1.19 19.99
N PHE A 877 -47.94 -2.30 20.35
CA PHE A 877 -47.24 -2.41 21.63
C PHE A 877 -46.14 -1.33 21.77
N VAL A 878 -45.29 -1.17 20.77
CA VAL A 878 -44.20 -0.17 20.77
C VAL A 878 -44.81 1.24 20.88
N ARG A 879 -45.84 1.53 20.10
CA ARG A 879 -46.55 2.82 20.13
C ARG A 879 -47.18 3.09 21.51
N HIS A 880 -47.82 2.09 22.11
CA HIS A 880 -48.39 2.18 23.46
C HIS A 880 -47.27 2.46 24.48
N GLN A 881 -46.16 1.74 24.47
CA GLN A 881 -45.05 1.98 25.39
C GLN A 881 -44.44 3.37 25.22
N TRP A 882 -44.34 3.84 23.97
CA TRP A 882 -43.89 5.20 23.65
C TRP A 882 -44.77 6.26 24.28
N HIS A 883 -46.12 6.13 24.15
CA HIS A 883 -47.06 7.04 24.75
C HIS A 883 -47.00 6.99 26.30
N LYS A 884 -46.95 5.79 26.87
CA LYS A 884 -46.85 5.60 28.34
C LYS A 884 -45.58 6.25 28.91
N MET A 885 -44.52 6.33 28.22
CA MET A 885 -43.29 6.99 28.67
C MET A 885 -43.38 8.53 28.60
N ARG A 886 -44.14 9.07 27.68
CA ARG A 886 -44.31 10.52 27.51
C ARG A 886 -45.40 11.13 28.39
N HIS A 887 -46.45 10.39 28.62
CA HIS A 887 -47.55 10.73 29.52
C HIS A 887 -47.38 10.11 30.89
#